data_c5db24fa85924a5266422cf54d0cef16
#
_entry.id   c5db24fa85924a5266422cf54d0cef16
#
_cell.length_a   1.000
_cell.length_b   1.000
_cell.length_c   1.000
_cell.angle_alpha   90.00
_cell.angle_beta   90.00
_cell.angle_gamma   90.00
#
_symmetry.space_group_name_H-M   'P 1'
#
loop_
_entity.id
_entity.type
_entity.pdbx_description
1 polymer ?
#
loop_
_entity_poly.entity_id
_entity_poly.type
_entity_poly.pdbx_seq_one_letter_code
_entity_poly.pdbx_strand_id
1 'polypeptide(L)'
;MVVAGEGWHEGVKGIVASRLTNRYGVPSILFTIEGDEAHGSGRSVGDVNLFEAVSSCQDILTRFGGHHAAVGVTLPASKLPEFSERLCAYMDKLPPEEFVPRIEVDASLDLSELTLENVAKLDLLAPFGQENPSPHFLAHGVVISGGRAVGADKTHLSCTLTDGVNSLSSIMFHCPDISGLLGCGCALDAVFELQIDSWRGRRSVKAVVSSLKPLTPCSALETCLGEDKEFVSGLVAAEEDEAQGEDATSLIAPESDRLMWQEYAKADPAGFRAALVGAFLGEAQLHDSQQRTLDVLDAGNSALAIMGTGRGKSLIFHIHAVEQALAHGKASLFVYPLRALVADQSFHLDRTLGSFGIRSEVLTGASTPEERAAVMAGLAAHEVDIVLTTPEYLAFHAADFAATGSIGFAVIDEAHHVGTSKAGFRPFYARLGESITALGSPQVLAVTATANSEVEQCIREAFLISPECVVVDEHERTNLAVVDQRNMKKRERYLVNLVAQGEKTLIYVNSRMETIALTRSLRKQEPHIASLIGFYNAGLSRSERERVESLFREGGLQVLVATSAFGEGVDIPGVRHVVLYHLPFSEVEFNQMAGRAGRDGQPAQIHLLFGRGDAQLNAGILDDAAPAHDGMAQIYRGLRTLQRKHGQGFFTLDAEGAAKSSSRLLGAVITASQVECGISVFEELGLIKTQGCAGVSGKERSINVVDYKGKVELDDSVRYREGMDERESFATFKDWVLSSSAEELQSRIRRPLLPTTNSQEER
;
A
#
# COMPACT_ATOMS: atom_id res chain seq x y z
N MET A 1 7.27 33.16 16.21
CA MET A 1 5.94 33.80 16.20
C MET A 1 5.86 34.84 17.32
N VAL A 2 5.40 36.07 17.04
CA VAL A 2 5.16 37.11 18.07
C VAL A 2 3.66 37.42 18.06
N VAL A 3 3.03 37.34 19.22
CA VAL A 3 1.59 37.58 19.39
C VAL A 3 1.40 38.58 20.55
N ALA A 4 0.57 39.59 20.37
CA ALA A 4 0.34 40.60 21.38
C ALA A 4 -1.16 40.90 21.52
N GLY A 5 -1.59 41.21 22.74
CA GLY A 5 -3.00 41.61 23.04
C GLY A 5 -3.10 42.34 24.34
N GLU A 6 -4.17 43.15 24.45
CA GLU A 6 -4.50 43.89 25.66
C GLU A 6 -5.33 43.01 26.63
N GLY A 7 -5.17 43.25 27.94
CA GLY A 7 -5.97 42.60 28.96
C GLY A 7 -5.73 41.12 29.22
N TRP A 8 -4.67 40.55 28.67
CA TRP A 8 -4.30 39.15 28.94
C TRP A 8 -3.62 39.04 30.32
N HIS A 9 -4.01 37.99 31.06
CA HIS A 9 -3.49 37.80 32.41
C HIS A 9 -2.02 37.37 32.39
N GLU A 10 -1.15 38.07 33.14
CA GLU A 10 0.31 37.80 33.16
C GLU A 10 0.67 36.37 33.47
N GLY A 11 0.00 35.73 34.41
CA GLY A 11 0.33 34.38 34.89
C GLY A 11 0.12 33.25 33.87
N VAL A 12 -0.59 33.51 32.75
CA VAL A 12 -0.86 32.47 31.75
C VAL A 12 0.00 32.60 30.47
N LYS A 13 0.72 33.71 30.31
CA LYS A 13 1.52 33.98 29.08
C LYS A 13 2.49 32.84 28.73
N GLY A 14 3.24 32.37 29.70
CA GLY A 14 4.20 31.30 29.51
C GLY A 14 3.57 29.95 29.08
N ILE A 15 2.39 29.64 29.65
CA ILE A 15 1.64 28.42 29.31
C ILE A 15 1.10 28.52 27.88
N VAL A 16 0.56 29.68 27.50
CA VAL A 16 0.04 29.91 26.15
C VAL A 16 1.17 29.93 25.12
N ALA A 17 2.32 30.56 25.46
CA ALA A 17 3.49 30.54 24.61
C ALA A 17 3.96 29.09 24.34
N SER A 18 4.03 28.23 25.37
CA SER A 18 4.34 26.81 25.21
C SER A 18 3.36 26.09 24.30
N ARG A 19 2.04 26.37 24.45
CA ARG A 19 1.00 25.77 23.57
C ARG A 19 1.15 26.20 22.11
N LEU A 20 1.47 27.48 21.88
CA LEU A 20 1.73 27.97 20.52
C LEU A 20 2.98 27.34 19.90
N THR A 21 4.06 27.29 20.69
CA THR A 21 5.31 26.65 20.25
C THR A 21 5.09 25.18 19.87
N ASN A 22 4.40 24.41 20.74
CA ASN A 22 4.11 23.00 20.46
C ASN A 22 3.13 22.79 19.28
N ARG A 23 2.18 23.72 19.08
CA ARG A 23 1.20 23.61 18.01
C ARG A 23 1.76 23.94 16.64
N TYR A 24 2.63 24.94 16.56
CA TYR A 24 3.12 25.49 15.30
C TYR A 24 4.59 25.09 14.99
N GLY A 25 5.28 24.47 15.93
CA GLY A 25 6.69 24.04 15.74
C GLY A 25 7.66 25.22 15.58
N VAL A 26 7.32 26.40 16.12
CA VAL A 26 8.16 27.59 16.01
C VAL A 26 8.31 28.30 17.34
N PRO A 27 9.45 28.96 17.66
CA PRO A 27 9.59 29.76 18.85
C PRO A 27 8.49 30.83 18.92
N SER A 28 7.86 30.97 20.08
CA SER A 28 6.70 31.85 20.25
C SER A 28 6.87 32.75 21.45
N ILE A 29 6.64 34.06 21.28
CA ILE A 29 6.62 35.05 22.35
C ILE A 29 5.26 35.70 22.39
N LEU A 30 4.62 35.64 23.57
CA LEU A 30 3.30 36.20 23.82
C LEU A 30 3.44 37.46 24.68
N PHE A 31 2.91 38.61 24.21
CA PHE A 31 2.95 39.87 24.90
C PHE A 31 1.56 40.29 25.43
N THR A 32 1.52 40.79 26.66
CA THR A 32 0.41 41.55 27.19
C THR A 32 0.76 43.04 27.10
N ILE A 33 -0.11 43.85 26.55
CA ILE A 33 0.04 45.30 26.46
C ILE A 33 -0.67 45.94 27.65
N GLU A 34 0.08 46.70 28.45
CA GLU A 34 -0.41 47.42 29.61
C GLU A 34 0.04 48.92 29.49
N GLY A 35 -0.87 49.80 29.04
CA GLY A 35 -0.54 51.17 28.71
C GLY A 35 0.48 51.27 27.58
N ASP A 36 1.59 51.94 27.85
CA ASP A 36 2.67 52.13 26.85
C ASP A 36 3.73 51.00 26.84
N GLU A 37 3.62 50.00 27.71
CA GLU A 37 4.56 48.89 27.82
C GLU A 37 3.95 47.55 27.39
N ALA A 38 4.77 46.69 26.79
CA ALA A 38 4.42 45.34 26.45
C ALA A 38 5.34 44.35 27.23
N HIS A 39 4.70 43.44 27.96
CA HIS A 39 5.35 42.42 28.77
C HIS A 39 5.21 41.06 28.13
N GLY A 40 6.29 40.45 27.64
CA GLY A 40 6.29 39.21 26.89
C GLY A 40 6.88 38.01 27.66
N SER A 41 6.37 36.83 27.36
CA SER A 41 6.95 35.56 27.78
C SER A 41 7.12 34.67 26.54
N GLY A 42 8.35 34.19 26.29
CA GLY A 42 8.69 33.38 25.13
C GLY A 42 9.05 31.95 25.49
N ARG A 43 8.84 31.06 24.52
CA ARG A 43 9.27 29.65 24.55
C ARG A 43 9.94 29.28 23.24
N SER A 44 11.00 28.50 23.32
CA SER A 44 11.74 28.02 22.16
C SER A 44 11.29 26.61 21.74
N VAL A 45 11.78 26.17 20.59
CA VAL A 45 11.61 24.82 20.03
C VAL A 45 12.97 24.33 19.52
N GLY A 46 13.20 23.03 19.59
CA GLY A 46 14.46 22.44 19.14
C GLY A 46 15.68 23.02 19.86
N ASP A 47 16.75 23.25 19.10
CA ASP A 47 18.01 23.80 19.59
C ASP A 47 18.08 25.34 19.47
N VAL A 48 16.97 25.99 19.06
CA VAL A 48 16.94 27.44 18.85
C VAL A 48 17.22 28.20 20.16
N ASN A 49 18.30 28.97 20.22
CA ASN A 49 18.63 29.82 21.37
C ASN A 49 17.79 31.11 21.36
N LEU A 50 16.61 31.05 21.99
CA LEU A 50 15.70 32.19 22.04
C LEU A 50 16.28 33.38 22.82
N PHE A 51 17.17 33.14 23.79
CA PHE A 51 17.81 34.22 24.54
C PHE A 51 18.77 35.03 23.64
N GLU A 52 19.57 34.39 22.80
CA GLU A 52 20.43 35.09 21.83
C GLU A 52 19.61 35.86 20.79
N ALA A 53 18.54 35.23 20.27
CA ALA A 53 17.65 35.89 19.33
C ALA A 53 17.05 37.18 19.93
N VAL A 54 16.57 37.14 21.17
CA VAL A 54 16.06 38.33 21.88
C VAL A 54 17.17 39.33 22.19
N SER A 55 18.36 38.85 22.55
CA SER A 55 19.54 39.71 22.83
C SER A 55 19.96 40.51 21.59
N SER A 56 19.73 40.02 20.41
CA SER A 56 20.00 40.74 19.14
C SER A 56 19.13 42.02 18.98
N CYS A 57 18.08 42.14 19.78
CA CYS A 57 17.15 43.26 19.79
C CYS A 57 17.30 44.16 21.04
N GLN A 58 18.37 43.99 21.86
CA GLN A 58 18.50 44.62 23.18
C GLN A 58 18.38 46.14 23.17
N ASP A 59 18.72 46.80 22.07
CA ASP A 59 18.68 48.26 21.90
C ASP A 59 17.26 48.86 21.92
N ILE A 60 16.24 48.04 21.68
CA ILE A 60 14.83 48.43 21.69
C ILE A 60 14.05 47.86 22.89
N LEU A 61 14.71 47.09 23.76
CA LEU A 61 14.09 46.48 24.93
C LEU A 61 14.32 47.30 26.18
N THR A 62 13.27 47.41 27.01
CA THR A 62 13.37 48.00 28.35
C THR A 62 14.02 47.04 29.34
N ARG A 63 13.65 45.76 29.25
CA ARG A 63 14.16 44.68 30.09
C ARG A 63 13.99 43.33 29.41
N PHE A 64 14.98 42.45 29.53
CA PHE A 64 14.86 41.05 29.11
C PHE A 64 15.71 40.14 30.00
N GLY A 65 15.38 38.85 30.00
CA GLY A 65 16.11 37.84 30.74
C GLY A 65 15.55 36.44 30.46
N GLY A 66 16.32 35.42 30.78
CA GLY A 66 15.92 34.04 30.58
C GLY A 66 17.10 33.17 30.23
N HIS A 67 16.83 32.06 29.53
CA HIS A 67 17.82 31.12 29.01
C HIS A 67 17.40 30.65 27.61
N HIS A 68 18.18 29.78 26.99
CA HIS A 68 17.97 29.35 25.59
C HIS A 68 16.53 28.93 25.28
N ALA A 69 15.83 28.25 26.20
CA ALA A 69 14.50 27.70 25.96
C ALA A 69 13.33 28.63 26.38
N ALA A 70 13.59 29.64 27.22
CA ALA A 70 12.54 30.50 27.76
C ALA A 70 13.05 31.90 28.06
N VAL A 71 12.29 32.93 27.66
CA VAL A 71 12.66 34.35 27.85
C VAL A 71 11.48 35.14 28.38
N GLY A 72 11.81 36.16 29.21
CA GLY A 72 10.93 37.27 29.58
C GLY A 72 11.42 38.53 28.91
N VAL A 73 10.52 39.31 28.32
CA VAL A 73 10.83 40.51 27.53
C VAL A 73 9.89 41.65 27.90
N THR A 74 10.44 42.86 28.08
CA THR A 74 9.63 44.08 28.24
C THR A 74 10.15 45.14 27.27
N LEU A 75 9.22 45.77 26.54
CA LEU A 75 9.56 46.83 25.59
C LEU A 75 8.40 47.81 25.46
N PRO A 76 8.62 49.07 24.98
CA PRO A 76 7.55 49.97 24.65
C PRO A 76 6.59 49.35 23.61
N ALA A 77 5.27 49.43 23.82
CA ALA A 77 4.29 48.83 22.92
C ALA A 77 4.42 49.30 21.47
N SER A 78 4.86 50.54 21.26
CA SER A 78 5.14 51.13 19.94
C SER A 78 6.31 50.41 19.20
N LYS A 79 7.17 49.71 19.91
CA LYS A 79 8.32 48.95 19.34
C LYS A 79 8.03 47.50 19.02
N LEU A 80 6.83 47.00 19.34
CA LEU A 80 6.46 45.62 19.04
C LEU A 80 6.60 45.21 17.56
N PRO A 81 6.18 46.03 16.57
CA PRO A 81 6.35 45.69 15.16
C PRO A 81 7.81 45.56 14.78
N GLU A 82 8.67 46.51 15.20
CA GLU A 82 10.12 46.49 14.94
C GLU A 82 10.76 45.27 15.60
N PHE A 83 10.39 44.94 16.83
CA PHE A 83 10.89 43.73 17.50
C PHE A 83 10.50 42.45 16.75
N SER A 84 9.25 42.35 16.32
CA SER A 84 8.76 41.17 15.57
C SER A 84 9.50 40.99 14.28
N GLU A 85 9.73 42.05 13.50
CA GLU A 85 10.47 42.02 12.23
C GLU A 85 11.91 41.59 12.44
N ARG A 86 12.61 42.17 13.40
CA ARG A 86 14.01 41.86 13.71
C ARG A 86 14.18 40.43 14.21
N LEU A 87 13.25 39.97 15.07
CA LEU A 87 13.27 38.59 15.57
C LEU A 87 13.04 37.60 14.43
N CYS A 88 12.09 37.84 13.54
CA CYS A 88 11.87 37.00 12.36
C CYS A 88 13.11 36.97 11.47
N ALA A 89 13.72 38.11 11.18
CA ALA A 89 14.95 38.19 10.38
C ALA A 89 16.15 37.49 11.02
N TYR A 90 16.18 37.35 12.34
CA TYR A 90 17.15 36.51 13.05
C TYR A 90 16.88 35.04 12.83
N MET A 91 15.61 34.60 13.02
CA MET A 91 15.17 33.21 12.87
C MET A 91 15.36 32.69 11.46
N ASP A 92 15.13 33.53 10.44
CA ASP A 92 15.30 33.16 9.02
C ASP A 92 16.76 32.85 8.62
N LYS A 93 17.72 33.21 9.49
CA LYS A 93 19.15 32.88 9.27
C LYS A 93 19.57 31.56 9.89
N LEU A 94 18.74 31.00 10.77
CA LEU A 94 19.03 29.74 11.45
C LEU A 94 18.75 28.56 10.51
N PRO A 95 19.56 27.51 10.53
CA PRO A 95 19.32 26.31 9.75
C PRO A 95 18.02 25.63 10.21
N PRO A 96 17.24 25.04 9.29
CA PRO A 96 15.97 24.39 9.61
C PRO A 96 16.07 23.30 10.68
N GLU A 97 17.23 22.66 10.79
CA GLU A 97 17.52 21.58 11.75
C GLU A 97 17.44 22.04 13.21
N GLU A 98 17.70 23.34 13.47
CA GLU A 98 17.60 23.91 14.83
C GLU A 98 16.16 24.00 15.33
N PHE A 99 15.16 24.03 14.43
CA PHE A 99 13.75 24.08 14.77
C PHE A 99 13.15 22.69 15.03
N VAL A 100 13.90 21.61 14.81
CA VAL A 100 13.43 20.24 14.99
C VAL A 100 13.58 19.84 16.47
N PRO A 101 12.47 19.50 17.19
CA PRO A 101 12.57 18.98 18.56
C PRO A 101 13.38 17.68 18.58
N ARG A 102 14.36 17.62 19.47
CA ARG A 102 15.15 16.41 19.75
C ARG A 102 14.80 15.85 21.11
N ILE A 103 14.72 14.54 21.22
CA ILE A 103 14.54 13.83 22.48
C ILE A 103 15.80 12.97 22.64
N GLU A 104 16.53 13.19 23.72
CA GLU A 104 17.65 12.34 24.10
C GLU A 104 17.11 11.00 24.59
N VAL A 105 17.74 9.92 24.14
CA VAL A 105 17.38 8.55 24.48
C VAL A 105 18.54 7.91 25.24
N ASP A 106 18.28 7.43 26.44
CA ASP A 106 19.30 6.85 27.31
C ASP A 106 19.66 5.42 26.90
N ALA A 107 18.66 4.65 26.41
CA ALA A 107 18.89 3.29 25.93
C ALA A 107 17.83 2.84 24.92
N SER A 108 18.24 1.99 23.98
CA SER A 108 17.34 1.20 23.16
C SER A 108 17.12 -0.16 23.81
N LEU A 109 15.87 -0.67 23.77
CA LEU A 109 15.52 -1.94 24.40
C LEU A 109 14.40 -2.67 23.64
N ASP A 110 14.37 -3.98 23.83
CA ASP A 110 13.30 -4.84 23.36
C ASP A 110 12.14 -4.90 24.35
N LEU A 111 10.90 -5.03 23.86
CA LEU A 111 9.73 -5.14 24.76
C LEU A 111 9.81 -6.37 25.69
N SER A 112 10.58 -7.39 25.34
CA SER A 112 10.82 -8.58 26.17
C SER A 112 11.60 -8.29 27.45
N GLU A 113 12.36 -7.18 27.50
CA GLU A 113 13.16 -6.77 28.65
C GLU A 113 12.33 -6.01 29.70
N LEU A 114 11.10 -5.58 29.35
CA LEU A 114 10.21 -4.77 30.16
C LEU A 114 9.44 -5.61 31.20
N THR A 115 10.18 -6.28 32.05
CA THR A 115 9.60 -7.02 33.17
C THR A 115 9.40 -6.10 34.42
N LEU A 116 8.44 -6.46 35.28
CA LEU A 116 8.23 -5.70 36.53
C LEU A 116 9.50 -5.61 37.36
N GLU A 117 10.33 -6.64 37.34
CA GLU A 117 11.59 -6.68 38.07
C GLU A 117 12.61 -5.67 37.53
N ASN A 118 12.78 -5.63 36.21
CA ASN A 118 13.73 -4.72 35.58
C ASN A 118 13.28 -3.26 35.73
N VAL A 119 11.98 -2.97 35.49
CA VAL A 119 11.46 -1.61 35.64
C VAL A 119 11.50 -1.12 37.07
N ALA A 120 11.32 -1.99 38.08
CA ALA A 120 11.44 -1.61 39.49
C ALA A 120 12.89 -1.21 39.86
N LYS A 121 13.90 -1.66 39.12
CA LYS A 121 15.30 -1.24 39.35
C LYS A 121 15.55 0.21 38.97
N LEU A 122 14.73 0.81 38.14
CA LEU A 122 14.82 2.24 37.76
C LEU A 122 14.60 3.14 39.01
N ASP A 123 13.85 2.69 40.02
CA ASP A 123 13.66 3.42 41.26
C ASP A 123 14.98 3.69 41.98
N LEU A 124 16.07 2.92 41.70
CA LEU A 124 17.41 3.15 42.26
C LEU A 124 18.08 4.43 41.73
N LEU A 125 17.61 4.93 40.58
CA LEU A 125 18.10 6.18 39.97
C LEU A 125 17.36 7.43 40.50
N ALA A 126 16.30 7.24 41.28
CA ALA A 126 15.53 8.34 41.86
C ALA A 126 16.31 9.07 43.00
N PRO A 127 16.02 10.34 43.31
CA PRO A 127 14.88 11.11 42.81
C PRO A 127 15.13 11.75 41.41
N PHE A 128 14.14 11.68 40.53
CA PHE A 128 14.20 12.34 39.24
C PHE A 128 13.80 13.82 39.34
N GLY A 129 14.40 14.69 38.52
CA GLY A 129 14.17 16.12 38.51
C GLY A 129 15.01 16.84 37.44
N GLN A 130 15.24 18.16 37.63
CA GLN A 130 15.81 19.04 36.62
C GLN A 130 17.24 18.62 36.19
N GLU A 131 18.09 18.13 37.08
CA GLU A 131 19.46 17.68 36.78
C GLU A 131 19.63 16.15 36.78
N ASN A 132 18.53 15.42 36.99
CA ASN A 132 18.45 13.98 36.90
C ASN A 132 17.09 13.60 36.26
N PRO A 133 16.93 13.76 34.95
CA PRO A 133 15.67 13.46 34.29
C PRO A 133 15.33 11.98 34.34
N SER A 134 14.03 11.65 34.22
CA SER A 134 13.60 10.28 34.05
C SER A 134 14.20 9.71 32.74
N PRO A 135 14.73 8.49 32.77
CA PRO A 135 15.33 7.92 31.56
C PRO A 135 14.29 7.67 30.47
N HIS A 136 14.64 8.05 29.23
CA HIS A 136 13.86 7.79 28.02
C HIS A 136 14.41 6.57 27.31
N PHE A 137 13.51 5.68 26.98
CA PHE A 137 13.82 4.44 26.27
C PHE A 137 13.25 4.47 24.85
N LEU A 138 13.97 3.88 23.94
CA LEU A 138 13.57 3.71 22.55
C LEU A 138 13.25 2.24 22.27
N ALA A 139 12.05 1.97 21.79
CA ALA A 139 11.70 0.69 21.18
C ALA A 139 11.52 0.87 19.68
N HIS A 140 12.30 0.12 18.91
CA HIS A 140 12.25 0.17 17.45
C HIS A 140 11.16 -0.72 16.88
N GLY A 141 10.50 -0.26 15.83
CA GLY A 141 9.64 -1.07 14.98
C GLY A 141 8.44 -1.68 15.70
N VAL A 142 7.94 -1.05 16.73
CA VAL A 142 6.71 -1.48 17.43
C VAL A 142 5.47 -1.06 16.64
N VAL A 143 4.37 -1.77 16.83
CA VAL A 143 3.09 -1.50 16.17
C VAL A 143 2.03 -1.16 17.21
N ILE A 144 1.14 -0.23 16.89
CA ILE A 144 0.00 0.09 17.75
C ILE A 144 -1.09 -0.97 17.58
N SER A 145 -1.43 -1.63 18.68
CA SER A 145 -2.54 -2.57 18.76
C SER A 145 -3.61 -2.01 19.72
N GLY A 146 -4.87 -1.93 19.28
CA GLY A 146 -5.99 -1.55 20.14
C GLY A 146 -5.93 -0.12 20.68
N GLY A 147 -5.48 0.84 19.90
CA GLY A 147 -5.40 2.25 20.30
C GLY A 147 -6.74 2.98 20.31
N ARG A 148 -6.88 3.95 21.21
CA ARG A 148 -8.07 4.84 21.31
C ARG A 148 -7.71 6.21 21.85
N ALA A 149 -8.45 7.23 21.42
CA ALA A 149 -8.40 8.56 22.02
C ALA A 149 -9.06 8.57 23.41
N VAL A 150 -8.40 9.15 24.40
CA VAL A 150 -8.87 9.24 25.79
C VAL A 150 -8.73 10.68 26.31
N GLY A 151 -9.33 10.96 27.47
CA GLY A 151 -9.41 12.30 28.06
C GLY A 151 -10.73 13.01 27.70
N ALA A 152 -11.04 14.10 28.41
CA ALA A 152 -12.26 14.89 28.20
C ALA A 152 -12.32 15.45 26.78
N ASP A 153 -11.17 15.91 26.27
CA ASP A 153 -11.02 16.53 24.95
C ASP A 153 -10.52 15.55 23.89
N LYS A 154 -10.42 14.24 24.21
CA LYS A 154 -9.89 13.18 23.32
C LYS A 154 -8.52 13.50 22.70
N THR A 155 -7.67 14.22 23.45
CA THR A 155 -6.35 14.65 22.99
C THR A 155 -5.22 13.68 23.39
N HIS A 156 -5.52 12.61 24.11
CA HIS A 156 -4.53 11.64 24.56
C HIS A 156 -4.75 10.31 23.86
N LEU A 157 -3.68 9.64 23.46
CA LEU A 157 -3.70 8.31 22.87
C LEU A 157 -3.42 7.27 23.94
N SER A 158 -4.36 6.37 24.22
CA SER A 158 -4.13 5.15 24.98
C SER A 158 -4.07 3.98 24.02
N CYS A 159 -2.95 3.24 24.00
CA CYS A 159 -2.75 2.15 23.07
C CYS A 159 -1.91 1.04 23.71
N THR A 160 -1.79 -0.06 23.00
CA THR A 160 -0.82 -1.12 23.30
C THR A 160 0.23 -1.10 22.21
N LEU A 161 1.49 -0.94 22.57
CA LEU A 161 2.63 -1.14 21.67
C LEU A 161 3.01 -2.62 21.69
N THR A 162 3.22 -3.21 20.52
CA THR A 162 3.57 -4.63 20.39
C THR A 162 4.66 -4.83 19.34
N ASP A 163 5.54 -5.79 19.61
CA ASP A 163 6.53 -6.32 18.65
C ASP A 163 6.03 -7.61 17.96
N GLY A 164 4.75 -7.95 18.15
CA GLY A 164 4.13 -9.18 17.68
C GLY A 164 4.22 -10.36 18.67
N VAL A 165 5.10 -10.29 19.65
CA VAL A 165 5.29 -11.31 20.71
C VAL A 165 4.96 -10.73 22.08
N ASN A 166 5.50 -9.57 22.39
CA ASN A 166 5.33 -8.88 23.65
C ASN A 166 4.42 -7.66 23.46
N SER A 167 3.78 -7.24 24.54
CA SER A 167 2.85 -6.11 24.52
C SER A 167 3.08 -5.19 25.71
N LEU A 168 3.11 -3.89 25.46
CA LEU A 168 3.31 -2.84 26.44
C LEU A 168 2.12 -1.89 26.45
N SER A 169 1.41 -1.80 27.56
CA SER A 169 0.35 -0.81 27.74
C SER A 169 0.94 0.60 27.75
N SER A 170 0.39 1.51 26.96
CA SER A 170 1.01 2.80 26.69
C SER A 170 -0.01 3.92 26.69
N ILE A 171 0.44 5.12 27.08
CA ILE A 171 -0.32 6.35 26.99
C ILE A 171 0.56 7.47 26.45
N MET A 172 0.06 8.23 25.47
CA MET A 172 0.69 9.45 24.98
C MET A 172 -0.23 10.62 25.29
N PHE A 173 0.25 11.56 26.11
CA PHE A 173 -0.49 12.76 26.43
C PHE A 173 -0.33 13.79 25.29
N HIS A 174 -1.43 14.51 24.99
CA HIS A 174 -1.46 15.56 23.95
C HIS A 174 -0.89 15.09 22.61
N CYS A 175 -1.29 13.90 22.16
CA CYS A 175 -0.86 13.31 20.91
C CYS A 175 -1.28 14.21 19.73
N PRO A 176 -0.34 14.65 18.87
CA PRO A 176 -0.60 15.62 17.83
C PRO A 176 -1.48 15.07 16.70
N ASP A 177 -1.36 13.77 16.40
CA ASP A 177 -2.13 13.10 15.34
C ASP A 177 -2.50 11.67 15.74
N ILE A 178 -3.55 11.53 16.56
CA ILE A 178 -4.06 10.23 16.99
C ILE A 178 -4.57 9.42 15.79
N SER A 179 -5.24 10.08 14.87
CA SER A 179 -5.90 9.42 13.73
C SER A 179 -4.91 8.89 12.72
N GLY A 180 -3.88 9.67 12.40
CA GLY A 180 -2.79 9.25 11.53
C GLY A 180 -2.03 8.06 12.13
N LEU A 181 -1.69 8.11 13.41
CA LEU A 181 -0.99 7.03 14.10
C LEU A 181 -1.82 5.74 14.19
N LEU A 182 -3.12 5.83 14.47
CA LEU A 182 -4.01 4.66 14.50
C LEU A 182 -4.30 4.11 13.10
N GLY A 183 -4.25 4.97 12.09
CA GLY A 183 -4.51 4.62 10.70
C GLY A 183 -3.30 4.12 9.93
N CYS A 184 -2.08 4.40 10.38
CA CYS A 184 -0.88 4.10 9.60
C CYS A 184 -0.60 2.59 9.48
N GLY A 185 -0.98 1.78 10.49
CA GLY A 185 -0.75 0.33 10.50
C GLY A 185 0.70 -0.09 10.26
N CYS A 186 1.63 0.86 10.31
CA CYS A 186 3.05 0.64 10.09
C CYS A 186 3.80 0.47 11.41
N ALA A 187 5.03 -0.01 11.32
CA ALA A 187 5.96 -0.02 12.44
C ALA A 187 6.34 1.43 12.83
N LEU A 188 6.56 1.65 14.10
CA LEU A 188 6.85 2.94 14.72
C LEU A 188 8.10 2.82 15.59
N ASP A 189 8.90 3.87 15.62
CA ASP A 189 9.83 4.10 16.73
C ASP A 189 9.08 4.78 17.86
N ALA A 190 9.14 4.20 19.04
CA ALA A 190 8.47 4.71 20.22
C ALA A 190 9.50 5.13 21.27
N VAL A 191 9.49 6.41 21.64
CA VAL A 191 10.26 6.92 22.78
C VAL A 191 9.33 7.10 23.96
N PHE A 192 9.70 6.54 25.11
CA PHE A 192 8.84 6.53 26.29
C PHE A 192 9.65 6.45 27.60
N GLU A 193 9.00 6.91 28.67
CA GLU A 193 9.37 6.65 30.05
C GLU A 193 8.59 5.44 30.57
N LEU A 194 9.16 4.71 31.53
CA LEU A 194 8.55 3.52 32.12
C LEU A 194 8.01 3.82 33.52
N GLN A 195 6.81 3.35 33.78
CA GLN A 195 6.16 3.45 35.09
C GLN A 195 5.54 2.10 35.48
N ILE A 196 5.45 1.85 36.79
CA ILE A 196 4.70 0.70 37.32
C ILE A 196 3.31 1.22 37.72
N ASP A 197 2.29 0.86 36.95
CA ASP A 197 0.89 1.16 37.27
C ASP A 197 0.31 0.09 38.21
N SER A 198 -0.44 0.54 39.21
CA SER A 198 -1.08 -0.34 40.21
C SER A 198 -2.59 -0.13 40.19
N TRP A 199 -3.31 -1.03 39.59
CA TRP A 199 -4.77 -0.99 39.49
C TRP A 199 -5.42 -2.23 40.11
N ARG A 200 -6.28 -2.02 41.09
CA ARG A 200 -7.01 -3.11 41.79
C ARG A 200 -6.12 -4.23 42.31
N GLY A 201 -4.92 -3.87 42.84
CA GLY A 201 -3.97 -4.80 43.37
C GLY A 201 -3.10 -5.56 42.36
N ARG A 202 -3.27 -5.32 41.07
CA ARG A 202 -2.37 -5.80 40.01
C ARG A 202 -1.36 -4.72 39.64
N ARG A 203 -0.09 -5.12 39.57
CA ARG A 203 1.00 -4.25 39.10
C ARG A 203 1.33 -4.61 37.65
N SER A 204 1.48 -3.62 36.80
CA SER A 204 1.88 -3.82 35.39
C SER A 204 2.82 -2.69 34.95
N VAL A 205 3.70 -2.99 34.02
CA VAL A 205 4.53 -2.00 33.36
C VAL A 205 3.67 -1.19 32.40
N LYS A 206 3.83 0.12 32.40
CA LYS A 206 3.17 1.05 31.52
C LYS A 206 4.17 2.04 30.95
N ALA A 207 4.06 2.35 29.65
CA ALA A 207 4.84 3.39 29.02
C ALA A 207 4.08 4.72 29.02
N VAL A 208 4.77 5.79 29.37
CA VAL A 208 4.35 7.16 29.06
C VAL A 208 5.13 7.57 27.82
N VAL A 209 4.44 7.65 26.69
CA VAL A 209 5.06 7.85 25.40
C VAL A 209 5.29 9.34 25.18
N SER A 210 6.54 9.69 24.88
CA SER A 210 6.97 11.06 24.55
C SER A 210 6.93 11.32 23.04
N SER A 211 7.25 10.29 22.22
CA SER A 211 7.23 10.37 20.77
C SER A 211 6.84 9.04 20.14
N LEU A 212 6.03 9.10 19.08
CA LEU A 212 5.75 8.00 18.16
C LEU A 212 6.07 8.49 16.76
N LYS A 213 7.13 7.96 16.19
CA LYS A 213 7.54 8.30 14.83
C LYS A 213 7.24 7.11 13.94
N PRO A 214 6.32 7.23 12.98
CA PRO A 214 6.17 6.22 11.95
C PRO A 214 7.52 5.99 11.30
N LEU A 215 7.99 4.74 11.30
CA LEU A 215 9.16 4.39 10.53
C LEU A 215 8.83 4.70 9.08
N THR A 216 9.71 5.44 8.42
CA THR A 216 9.70 5.43 6.97
C THR A 216 9.78 3.96 6.58
N PRO A 217 9.12 3.53 5.52
CA PRO A 217 9.21 2.14 5.11
C PRO A 217 10.66 1.62 5.02
N CYS A 218 11.62 2.48 4.64
CA CYS A 218 13.05 2.18 4.66
C CYS A 218 13.60 1.83 6.05
N SER A 219 13.30 2.64 7.05
CA SER A 219 13.71 2.35 8.42
C SER A 219 13.08 1.07 8.95
N ALA A 220 11.83 0.75 8.57
CA ALA A 220 11.18 -0.50 8.92
C ALA A 220 11.89 -1.70 8.28
N LEU A 221 12.28 -1.57 7.02
CA LEU A 221 13.04 -2.59 6.29
C LEU A 221 14.42 -2.80 6.94
N GLU A 222 15.16 -1.72 7.21
CA GLU A 222 16.45 -1.74 7.89
C GLU A 222 16.36 -2.40 9.28
N THR A 223 15.35 -2.05 10.07
CA THR A 223 15.09 -2.66 11.38
C THR A 223 14.81 -4.16 11.26
N CYS A 224 14.10 -4.59 10.22
CA CYS A 224 13.84 -6.01 9.98
C CYS A 224 15.02 -6.76 9.38
N LEU A 225 15.84 -6.10 8.57
CA LEU A 225 17.04 -6.68 7.98
C LEU A 225 18.23 -6.76 8.96
N GLY A 226 18.17 -6.02 10.08
CA GLY A 226 19.21 -5.97 11.12
C GLY A 226 20.26 -4.91 10.87
N GLU A 227 21.05 -4.61 11.90
CA GLU A 227 22.17 -3.67 11.86
C GLU A 227 23.42 -4.30 11.19
N ASP A 228 23.29 -5.02 10.12
CA ASP A 228 24.45 -5.49 9.38
C ASP A 228 24.98 -4.32 8.53
N LYS A 229 25.97 -3.61 9.08
CA LYS A 229 26.54 -2.41 8.44
C LYS A 229 27.13 -2.68 7.06
N GLU A 230 27.61 -3.89 6.80
CA GLU A 230 28.12 -4.27 5.49
C GLU A 230 26.97 -4.45 4.48
N PHE A 231 25.85 -5.00 4.91
CA PHE A 231 24.67 -5.15 4.07
C PHE A 231 24.02 -3.80 3.77
N VAL A 232 23.85 -2.93 4.77
CA VAL A 232 23.31 -1.58 4.61
C VAL A 232 24.23 -0.72 3.75
N SER A 233 25.56 -0.80 3.91
CA SER A 233 26.50 -0.06 3.05
C SER A 233 26.53 -0.57 1.62
N GLY A 234 26.32 -1.87 1.39
CA GLY A 234 26.14 -2.43 0.05
C GLY A 234 24.86 -1.93 -0.65
N LEU A 235 23.79 -1.74 0.13
CA LEU A 235 22.54 -1.17 -0.38
C LEU A 235 22.68 0.32 -0.75
N VAL A 236 23.39 1.10 0.07
CA VAL A 236 23.66 2.52 -0.20
C VAL A 236 24.62 2.70 -1.37
N ALA A 237 25.65 1.86 -1.48
CA ALA A 237 26.58 1.91 -2.63
C ALA A 237 25.88 1.58 -3.97
N ALA A 238 24.88 0.69 -3.95
CA ALA A 238 24.07 0.42 -5.13
C ALA A 238 23.20 1.64 -5.54
N GLU A 239 22.73 2.44 -4.58
CA GLU A 239 22.02 3.70 -4.87
C GLU A 239 22.92 4.77 -5.50
N GLU A 240 24.19 4.85 -5.07
CA GLU A 240 25.15 5.80 -5.64
C GLU A 240 25.59 5.41 -7.06
N ASP A 241 25.69 4.11 -7.35
CA ASP A 241 25.96 3.60 -8.69
C ASP A 241 24.74 3.72 -9.64
N GLU A 242 23.50 3.54 -9.13
CA GLU A 242 22.28 3.76 -9.92
C GLU A 242 21.99 5.26 -10.14
N ALA A 243 22.38 6.14 -9.21
CA ALA A 243 22.27 7.59 -9.41
C ALA A 243 23.26 8.15 -10.45
N GLN A 244 24.29 7.38 -10.81
CA GLN A 244 25.15 7.63 -11.95
C GLN A 244 24.71 6.87 -13.21
N GLY A 245 23.57 6.13 -13.11
CA GLY A 245 22.99 5.36 -14.18
C GLY A 245 22.58 6.25 -15.36
N GLU A 246 23.04 5.83 -16.49
CA GLU A 246 22.85 6.31 -17.84
C GLU A 246 21.53 7.07 -18.05
N ASP A 247 21.63 8.26 -18.61
CA ASP A 247 20.53 9.05 -19.16
C ASP A 247 19.59 8.10 -19.93
N ALA A 248 18.33 8.02 -19.53
CA ALA A 248 17.34 7.14 -20.18
C ALA A 248 17.21 7.41 -21.69
N THR A 249 17.63 8.58 -22.14
CA THR A 249 17.76 8.96 -23.56
C THR A 249 18.82 8.17 -24.33
N SER A 250 19.75 7.48 -23.65
CA SER A 250 20.82 6.70 -24.31
C SER A 250 20.38 5.26 -24.67
N LEU A 251 19.22 4.81 -24.18
CA LEU A 251 18.73 3.43 -24.42
C LEU A 251 17.91 3.29 -25.71
N ILE A 252 17.47 4.41 -26.30
CA ILE A 252 16.71 4.39 -27.56
C ILE A 252 17.68 4.49 -28.73
N ALA A 253 17.57 3.54 -29.65
CA ALA A 253 18.39 3.50 -30.86
C ALA A 253 18.25 4.81 -31.68
N PRO A 254 19.31 5.25 -32.39
CA PRO A 254 19.25 6.40 -33.26
C PRO A 254 18.12 6.27 -34.30
N GLU A 255 17.59 7.38 -34.77
CA GLU A 255 16.50 7.42 -35.74
C GLU A 255 16.87 6.71 -37.08
N SER A 256 18.15 6.69 -37.43
CA SER A 256 18.66 5.91 -38.56
C SER A 256 18.40 4.42 -38.42
N ASP A 257 18.51 3.89 -37.23
CA ASP A 257 18.33 2.46 -36.96
C ASP A 257 16.82 2.13 -36.96
N ARG A 258 15.98 3.03 -36.45
CA ARG A 258 14.54 2.90 -36.57
C ARG A 258 14.07 2.83 -38.02
N LEU A 259 14.60 3.70 -38.90
CA LEU A 259 14.28 3.68 -40.31
C LEU A 259 14.70 2.37 -40.97
N MET A 260 15.87 1.84 -40.64
CA MET A 260 16.34 0.54 -41.10
C MET A 260 15.39 -0.58 -40.70
N TRP A 261 14.95 -0.60 -39.44
CA TRP A 261 13.98 -1.60 -38.96
C TRP A 261 12.62 -1.47 -39.64
N GLN A 262 12.16 -0.24 -39.91
CA GLN A 262 10.91 0.00 -40.66
C GLN A 262 10.96 -0.49 -42.10
N GLU A 263 12.09 -0.29 -42.79
CA GLU A 263 12.30 -0.81 -44.15
C GLU A 263 12.34 -2.34 -44.13
N TYR A 264 13.03 -2.93 -43.17
CA TYR A 264 13.10 -4.38 -43.04
C TYR A 264 11.72 -5.00 -42.74
N ALA A 265 10.96 -4.43 -41.78
CA ALA A 265 9.63 -4.90 -41.44
C ALA A 265 8.65 -4.87 -42.63
N LYS A 266 8.76 -3.88 -43.55
CA LYS A 266 7.94 -3.77 -44.75
C LYS A 266 8.41 -4.68 -45.89
N ALA A 267 9.73 -4.88 -46.02
CA ALA A 267 10.30 -5.65 -47.13
C ALA A 267 10.20 -7.17 -46.89
N ASP A 268 10.42 -7.63 -45.68
CA ASP A 268 10.37 -9.04 -45.31
C ASP A 268 9.77 -9.19 -43.89
N PRO A 269 8.43 -9.16 -43.75
CA PRO A 269 7.77 -9.28 -42.45
C PRO A 269 8.12 -10.57 -41.70
N ALA A 270 8.30 -11.70 -42.40
CA ALA A 270 8.62 -12.98 -41.79
C ALA A 270 10.05 -13.00 -41.25
N GLY A 271 11.02 -12.50 -42.04
CA GLY A 271 12.40 -12.33 -41.59
C GLY A 271 12.51 -11.35 -40.42
N PHE A 272 11.74 -10.25 -40.47
CA PHE A 272 11.69 -9.28 -39.37
C PHE A 272 11.17 -9.93 -38.07
N ARG A 273 10.05 -10.68 -38.13
CA ARG A 273 9.54 -11.43 -36.97
C ARG A 273 10.58 -12.42 -36.43
N ALA A 274 11.26 -13.15 -37.32
CA ALA A 274 12.32 -14.07 -36.90
C ALA A 274 13.47 -13.33 -36.17
N ALA A 275 13.83 -12.13 -36.64
CA ALA A 275 14.82 -11.28 -35.98
C ALA A 275 14.34 -10.79 -34.59
N LEU A 276 13.07 -10.38 -34.45
CA LEU A 276 12.48 -10.02 -33.15
C LEU A 276 12.50 -11.20 -32.20
N VAL A 277 12.02 -12.36 -32.62
CA VAL A 277 12.03 -13.60 -31.80
C VAL A 277 13.46 -13.94 -31.37
N GLY A 278 14.44 -13.86 -32.28
CA GLY A 278 15.84 -14.09 -31.97
C GLY A 278 16.41 -13.07 -30.96
N ALA A 279 16.02 -11.81 -31.07
CA ALA A 279 16.45 -10.77 -30.12
C ALA A 279 15.88 -10.97 -28.70
N PHE A 280 14.64 -11.47 -28.60
CA PHE A 280 13.99 -11.71 -27.29
C PHE A 280 14.34 -13.06 -26.68
N LEU A 281 14.51 -14.11 -27.46
CA LEU A 281 14.65 -15.49 -27.00
C LEU A 281 16.03 -16.10 -27.25
N GLY A 282 16.89 -15.43 -28.00
CA GLY A 282 18.15 -16.01 -28.45
C GLY A 282 17.89 -17.21 -29.35
N GLU A 283 18.38 -18.41 -28.97
CA GLU A 283 18.19 -19.64 -29.71
C GLU A 283 16.84 -20.34 -29.43
N ALA A 284 16.10 -19.90 -28.43
CA ALA A 284 14.79 -20.48 -28.07
C ALA A 284 13.70 -20.07 -29.08
N GLN A 285 12.68 -20.94 -29.21
CA GLN A 285 11.55 -20.70 -30.11
C GLN A 285 10.28 -20.34 -29.33
N LEU A 286 9.33 -19.71 -30.01
CA LEU A 286 8.00 -19.47 -29.48
C LEU A 286 7.31 -20.80 -29.13
N HIS A 287 6.56 -20.79 -28.03
CA HIS A 287 5.66 -21.89 -27.69
C HIS A 287 4.48 -21.92 -28.65
N ASP A 288 3.87 -23.10 -28.82
CA ASP A 288 2.69 -23.29 -29.70
C ASP A 288 1.56 -22.28 -29.38
N SER A 289 1.26 -22.08 -28.10
CA SER A 289 0.25 -21.12 -27.67
C SER A 289 0.61 -19.67 -28.00
N GLN A 290 1.88 -19.29 -27.96
CA GLN A 290 2.35 -17.95 -28.34
C GLN A 290 2.20 -17.77 -29.86
N GLN A 291 2.65 -18.76 -30.65
CA GLN A 291 2.54 -18.73 -32.12
C GLN A 291 1.07 -18.65 -32.54
N ARG A 292 0.20 -19.52 -32.02
CA ARG A 292 -1.24 -19.51 -32.31
C ARG A 292 -1.89 -18.16 -31.99
N THR A 293 -1.48 -17.53 -30.90
CA THR A 293 -2.02 -16.19 -30.54
C THR A 293 -1.58 -15.13 -31.56
N LEU A 294 -0.32 -15.15 -31.99
CA LEU A 294 0.18 -14.26 -33.05
C LEU A 294 -0.54 -14.52 -34.38
N ASP A 295 -0.78 -15.79 -34.73
CA ASP A 295 -1.51 -16.14 -35.97
C ASP A 295 -2.94 -15.57 -35.99
N VAL A 296 -3.63 -15.57 -34.82
CA VAL A 296 -4.95 -14.93 -34.67
C VAL A 296 -4.86 -13.43 -34.87
N LEU A 297 -3.85 -12.77 -34.26
CA LEU A 297 -3.62 -11.34 -34.41
C LEU A 297 -3.25 -10.97 -35.86
N ASP A 298 -2.44 -11.77 -36.52
CA ASP A 298 -2.04 -11.57 -37.93
C ASP A 298 -3.21 -11.67 -38.89
N ALA A 299 -4.20 -12.49 -38.54
CA ALA A 299 -5.44 -12.56 -39.27
C ALA A 299 -6.36 -11.32 -39.08
N GLY A 300 -5.92 -10.33 -38.31
CA GLY A 300 -6.67 -9.11 -38.00
C GLY A 300 -7.75 -9.28 -36.92
N ASN A 301 -7.80 -10.41 -36.24
CA ASN A 301 -8.76 -10.71 -35.18
C ASN A 301 -8.25 -10.29 -33.80
N SER A 302 -9.16 -9.90 -32.91
CA SER A 302 -8.87 -9.78 -31.49
C SER A 302 -8.74 -11.19 -30.88
N ALA A 303 -7.86 -11.34 -29.88
CA ALA A 303 -7.56 -12.64 -29.27
C ALA A 303 -7.68 -12.61 -27.74
N LEU A 304 -8.05 -13.75 -27.15
CA LEU A 304 -7.92 -14.03 -25.73
C LEU A 304 -6.89 -15.13 -25.53
N ALA A 305 -5.80 -14.81 -24.84
CA ALA A 305 -4.75 -15.79 -24.50
C ALA A 305 -4.82 -16.15 -23.00
N ILE A 306 -5.21 -17.39 -22.71
CA ILE A 306 -5.23 -17.96 -21.35
C ILE A 306 -3.99 -18.83 -21.19
N MET A 307 -2.98 -18.26 -20.55
CA MET A 307 -1.68 -18.88 -20.41
C MET A 307 -1.17 -18.76 -18.97
N GLY A 308 -0.64 -19.83 -18.43
CA GLY A 308 -0.09 -19.87 -17.07
C GLY A 308 0.97 -18.79 -16.82
N THR A 309 1.25 -18.51 -15.54
CA THR A 309 2.33 -17.60 -15.14
C THR A 309 3.69 -18.14 -15.62
N GLY A 310 4.58 -17.25 -16.08
CA GLY A 310 5.90 -17.63 -16.59
C GLY A 310 5.89 -18.23 -18.00
N ARG A 311 4.76 -18.24 -18.70
CA ARG A 311 4.65 -18.76 -20.08
C ARG A 311 4.90 -17.71 -21.17
N GLY A 312 5.44 -16.54 -20.81
CA GLY A 312 5.85 -15.51 -21.76
C GLY A 312 4.68 -14.80 -22.46
N LYS A 313 3.59 -14.54 -21.76
CA LYS A 313 2.46 -13.74 -22.29
C LYS A 313 2.91 -12.41 -22.87
N SER A 314 3.82 -11.71 -22.14
CA SER A 314 4.31 -10.39 -22.55
C SER A 314 5.05 -10.41 -23.89
N LEU A 315 5.73 -11.49 -24.21
CA LEU A 315 6.45 -11.63 -25.47
C LEU A 315 5.53 -11.49 -26.68
N ILE A 316 4.30 -12.03 -26.61
CA ILE A 316 3.32 -11.99 -27.69
C ILE A 316 3.01 -10.53 -28.07
N PHE A 317 2.63 -9.74 -27.06
CA PHE A 317 2.23 -8.36 -27.33
C PHE A 317 3.43 -7.42 -27.54
N HIS A 318 4.62 -7.73 -27.06
CA HIS A 318 5.83 -7.00 -27.41
C HIS A 318 6.15 -7.17 -28.90
N ILE A 319 6.17 -8.42 -29.40
CA ILE A 319 6.41 -8.70 -30.81
C ILE A 319 5.36 -7.96 -31.65
N HIS A 320 4.07 -8.17 -31.39
CA HIS A 320 3.01 -7.58 -32.20
C HIS A 320 2.99 -6.04 -32.13
N ALA A 321 3.27 -5.43 -30.97
CA ALA A 321 3.34 -3.99 -30.84
C ALA A 321 4.50 -3.38 -31.66
N VAL A 322 5.66 -4.03 -31.68
CA VAL A 322 6.80 -3.60 -32.52
C VAL A 322 6.43 -3.68 -34.00
N GLU A 323 5.74 -4.73 -34.42
CA GLU A 323 5.25 -4.87 -35.80
C GLU A 323 4.20 -3.82 -36.13
N GLN A 324 3.25 -3.54 -35.23
CA GLN A 324 2.26 -2.45 -35.42
C GLN A 324 2.96 -1.09 -35.59
N ALA A 325 3.97 -0.80 -34.79
CA ALA A 325 4.70 0.45 -34.87
C ALA A 325 5.54 0.58 -36.15
N LEU A 326 6.36 -0.43 -36.46
CA LEU A 326 7.36 -0.31 -37.53
C LEU A 326 6.81 -0.67 -38.91
N ALA A 327 5.95 -1.69 -39.01
CA ALA A 327 5.37 -2.08 -40.30
C ALA A 327 4.14 -1.26 -40.68
N HIS A 328 3.27 -0.94 -39.71
CA HIS A 328 1.95 -0.33 -39.96
C HIS A 328 1.86 1.12 -39.50
N GLY A 329 2.84 1.67 -38.76
CA GLY A 329 2.83 3.02 -38.22
C GLY A 329 1.66 3.26 -37.25
N LYS A 330 1.25 2.23 -36.50
CA LYS A 330 0.18 2.26 -35.50
C LYS A 330 0.74 2.12 -34.10
N ALA A 331 0.25 2.96 -33.20
CA ALA A 331 0.59 2.88 -31.80
C ALA A 331 -0.24 1.82 -31.07
N SER A 332 0.32 1.33 -29.95
CA SER A 332 -0.30 0.33 -29.07
C SER A 332 -0.62 0.92 -27.71
N LEU A 333 -1.73 0.51 -27.11
CA LEU A 333 -2.14 0.90 -25.78
C LEU A 333 -2.10 -0.31 -24.84
N PHE A 334 -1.27 -0.25 -23.80
CA PHE A 334 -1.14 -1.33 -22.80
C PHE A 334 -1.85 -0.95 -21.51
N VAL A 335 -2.86 -1.72 -21.13
CA VAL A 335 -3.71 -1.47 -19.95
C VAL A 335 -3.35 -2.46 -18.85
N TYR A 336 -2.83 -1.95 -17.74
CA TYR A 336 -2.42 -2.73 -16.58
C TYR A 336 -3.28 -2.44 -15.35
N PRO A 337 -3.48 -3.42 -14.45
CA PRO A 337 -4.37 -3.29 -13.30
C PRO A 337 -3.92 -2.27 -12.24
N LEU A 338 -2.63 -1.98 -12.16
CA LEU A 338 -2.04 -1.15 -11.10
C LEU A 338 -1.05 -0.14 -11.66
N ARG A 339 -1.05 1.09 -11.10
CA ARG A 339 -0.07 2.13 -11.42
C ARG A 339 1.38 1.72 -11.17
N ALA A 340 1.63 0.96 -10.09
CA ALA A 340 2.96 0.45 -9.79
C ALA A 340 3.47 -0.47 -10.90
N LEU A 341 2.58 -1.32 -11.45
CA LEU A 341 2.90 -2.23 -12.54
C LEU A 341 3.19 -1.47 -13.85
N VAL A 342 2.42 -0.41 -14.13
CA VAL A 342 2.63 0.45 -15.31
C VAL A 342 4.07 0.99 -15.34
N ALA A 343 4.55 1.48 -14.22
CA ALA A 343 5.87 2.08 -14.16
C ALA A 343 7.01 1.05 -14.22
N ASP A 344 6.84 -0.13 -13.60
CA ASP A 344 7.80 -1.23 -13.69
C ASP A 344 7.89 -1.75 -15.14
N GLN A 345 6.75 -1.93 -15.80
CA GLN A 345 6.69 -2.39 -17.18
C GLN A 345 7.28 -1.37 -18.17
N SER A 346 7.10 -0.05 -17.93
CA SER A 346 7.71 0.99 -18.77
C SER A 346 9.23 0.88 -18.77
N PHE A 347 9.85 0.77 -17.60
CA PHE A 347 11.31 0.60 -17.50
C PHE A 347 11.82 -0.65 -18.24
N HIS A 348 11.11 -1.77 -18.11
CA HIS A 348 11.47 -2.99 -18.84
C HIS A 348 11.26 -2.86 -20.35
N LEU A 349 10.22 -2.16 -20.80
CA LEU A 349 9.95 -1.91 -22.22
C LEU A 349 11.06 -1.08 -22.86
N ASP A 350 11.48 0.01 -22.23
CA ASP A 350 12.54 0.88 -22.76
C ASP A 350 13.85 0.12 -22.96
N ARG A 351 14.23 -0.76 -22.01
CA ARG A 351 15.40 -1.63 -22.15
C ARG A 351 15.26 -2.69 -23.25
N THR A 352 14.06 -3.22 -23.43
CA THR A 352 13.82 -4.35 -24.32
C THR A 352 13.55 -3.90 -25.75
N LEU A 353 12.76 -2.82 -25.90
CA LEU A 353 12.28 -2.35 -27.20
C LEU A 353 13.02 -1.12 -27.73
N GLY A 354 13.74 -0.42 -26.86
CA GLY A 354 14.50 0.79 -27.24
C GLY A 354 15.54 0.52 -28.35
N SER A 355 16.14 -0.68 -28.38
CA SER A 355 17.08 -1.11 -29.43
C SER A 355 16.44 -1.18 -30.85
N PHE A 356 15.11 -1.26 -30.93
CA PHE A 356 14.37 -1.18 -32.19
C PHE A 356 13.87 0.23 -32.51
N GLY A 357 14.23 1.23 -31.69
CA GLY A 357 13.77 2.61 -31.83
C GLY A 357 12.30 2.80 -31.44
N ILE A 358 11.73 1.90 -30.63
CA ILE A 358 10.37 1.99 -30.09
C ILE A 358 10.38 2.95 -28.89
N ARG A 359 9.44 3.89 -28.87
CA ARG A 359 9.25 4.86 -27.80
C ARG A 359 8.00 4.54 -27.01
N SER A 360 8.19 4.36 -25.70
CA SER A 360 7.08 4.13 -24.78
C SER A 360 6.86 5.30 -23.84
N GLU A 361 5.60 5.57 -23.49
CA GLU A 361 5.20 6.64 -22.58
C GLU A 361 4.16 6.14 -21.59
N VAL A 362 4.07 6.81 -20.44
CA VAL A 362 3.16 6.46 -19.36
C VAL A 362 2.12 7.54 -19.15
N LEU A 363 0.83 7.16 -19.20
CA LEU A 363 -0.27 8.04 -18.83
C LEU A 363 -1.15 7.39 -17.74
N THR A 364 -1.16 8.00 -16.58
CA THR A 364 -1.97 7.55 -15.42
C THR A 364 -2.62 8.77 -14.75
N GLY A 365 -3.45 8.53 -13.74
CA GLY A 365 -4.03 9.64 -12.95
C GLY A 365 -3.02 10.48 -12.18
N ALA A 366 -1.71 10.16 -12.20
CA ALA A 366 -0.64 10.99 -11.65
C ALA A 366 -0.01 11.92 -12.69
N SER A 367 -0.28 11.70 -13.99
CA SER A 367 0.30 12.49 -15.08
C SER A 367 -0.29 13.91 -15.11
N THR A 368 0.57 14.89 -15.31
CA THR A 368 0.20 16.30 -15.39
C THR A 368 -0.54 16.62 -16.72
N PRO A 369 -1.29 17.72 -16.79
CA PRO A 369 -1.91 18.15 -18.05
C PRO A 369 -0.90 18.38 -19.19
N GLU A 370 0.30 18.85 -18.85
CA GLU A 370 1.40 19.11 -19.80
C GLU A 370 1.96 17.81 -20.36
N GLU A 371 2.25 16.80 -19.51
CA GLU A 371 2.69 15.47 -19.93
C GLU A 371 1.65 14.81 -20.81
N ARG A 372 0.37 14.87 -20.43
CA ARG A 372 -0.72 14.36 -21.26
C ARG A 372 -0.74 15.00 -22.64
N ALA A 373 -0.67 16.33 -22.70
CA ALA A 373 -0.69 17.06 -23.97
C ALA A 373 0.50 16.66 -24.86
N ALA A 374 1.69 16.49 -24.27
CA ALA A 374 2.89 16.07 -24.98
C ALA A 374 2.74 14.65 -25.57
N VAL A 375 2.28 13.70 -24.77
CA VAL A 375 2.06 12.30 -25.22
C VAL A 375 0.99 12.22 -26.30
N MET A 376 -0.14 12.95 -26.16
CA MET A 376 -1.18 12.98 -27.17
C MET A 376 -0.69 13.60 -28.48
N ALA A 377 0.14 14.66 -28.41
CA ALA A 377 0.76 15.24 -29.60
C ALA A 377 1.76 14.26 -30.24
N GLY A 378 2.59 13.57 -29.44
CA GLY A 378 3.50 12.53 -29.91
C GLY A 378 2.79 11.35 -30.59
N LEU A 379 1.65 10.91 -30.04
CA LEU A 379 0.80 9.90 -30.68
C LEU A 379 0.28 10.37 -32.06
N ALA A 380 -0.23 11.60 -32.12
CA ALA A 380 -0.75 12.17 -33.38
C ALA A 380 0.37 12.37 -34.41
N ALA A 381 1.59 12.61 -33.98
CA ALA A 381 2.78 12.76 -34.83
C ALA A 381 3.46 11.42 -35.19
N HIS A 382 2.98 10.27 -34.64
CA HIS A 382 3.60 8.94 -34.76
C HIS A 382 5.03 8.88 -34.17
N GLU A 383 5.28 9.69 -33.14
CA GLU A 383 6.54 9.73 -32.37
C GLU A 383 6.49 8.84 -31.11
N VAL A 384 5.30 8.50 -30.64
CA VAL A 384 5.06 7.58 -29.53
C VAL A 384 4.42 6.31 -30.07
N ASP A 385 5.02 5.16 -29.77
CA ASP A 385 4.63 3.85 -30.29
C ASP A 385 3.80 3.04 -29.29
N ILE A 386 4.08 3.18 -27.99
CA ILE A 386 3.40 2.44 -26.93
C ILE A 386 3.02 3.42 -25.83
N VAL A 387 1.77 3.35 -25.37
CA VAL A 387 1.35 4.07 -24.17
C VAL A 387 0.88 3.05 -23.13
N LEU A 388 1.47 3.11 -21.94
CA LEU A 388 1.06 2.32 -20.80
C LEU A 388 0.09 3.12 -19.94
N THR A 389 -1.02 2.51 -19.54
CA THR A 389 -2.08 3.19 -18.80
C THR A 389 -2.81 2.26 -17.83
N THR A 390 -3.74 2.83 -17.07
CA THR A 390 -4.65 2.09 -16.17
C THR A 390 -6.10 2.17 -16.68
N PRO A 391 -6.98 1.22 -16.31
CA PRO A 391 -8.39 1.25 -16.68
C PRO A 391 -9.11 2.54 -16.28
N GLU A 392 -8.76 3.06 -15.10
CA GLU A 392 -9.33 4.30 -14.58
C GLU A 392 -8.99 5.48 -15.49
N TYR A 393 -7.71 5.61 -15.87
CA TYR A 393 -7.26 6.70 -16.74
C TYR A 393 -7.91 6.60 -18.13
N LEU A 394 -7.92 5.38 -18.67
CA LEU A 394 -8.52 5.13 -20.00
C LEU A 394 -10.03 5.47 -20.02
N ALA A 395 -10.78 5.13 -18.97
CA ALA A 395 -12.20 5.40 -18.91
C ALA A 395 -12.55 6.90 -19.01
N PHE A 396 -11.66 7.77 -18.51
CA PHE A 396 -11.87 9.23 -18.58
C PHE A 396 -11.30 9.87 -19.85
N HIS A 397 -10.35 9.23 -20.54
CA HIS A 397 -9.57 9.81 -21.63
C HIS A 397 -9.66 9.03 -22.95
N ALA A 398 -10.57 8.03 -23.07
CA ALA A 398 -10.70 7.23 -24.28
C ALA A 398 -10.95 8.09 -25.53
N ALA A 399 -11.75 9.15 -25.42
CA ALA A 399 -12.02 10.08 -26.51
C ALA A 399 -10.77 10.88 -26.94
N ASP A 400 -9.90 11.26 -25.99
CA ASP A 400 -8.65 11.96 -26.27
C ASP A 400 -7.70 11.06 -27.07
N PHE A 401 -7.56 9.79 -26.67
CA PHE A 401 -6.80 8.79 -27.42
C PHE A 401 -7.38 8.54 -28.82
N ALA A 402 -8.71 8.39 -28.92
CA ALA A 402 -9.38 8.19 -30.20
C ALA A 402 -9.13 9.35 -31.18
N ALA A 403 -9.11 10.59 -30.70
CA ALA A 403 -8.86 11.79 -31.47
C ALA A 403 -7.48 11.80 -32.14
N THR A 404 -6.48 11.06 -31.62
CA THR A 404 -5.16 10.95 -32.26
C THR A 404 -5.18 10.12 -33.54
N GLY A 405 -6.13 9.18 -33.68
CA GLY A 405 -6.25 8.27 -34.82
C GLY A 405 -5.09 7.27 -34.98
N SER A 406 -4.17 7.23 -34.02
CA SER A 406 -2.93 6.44 -34.10
C SER A 406 -3.04 5.04 -33.47
N ILE A 407 -3.93 4.84 -32.49
CA ILE A 407 -4.04 3.56 -31.75
C ILE A 407 -4.64 2.49 -32.66
N GLY A 408 -3.86 1.45 -32.94
CA GLY A 408 -4.30 0.29 -33.75
C GLY A 408 -4.44 -1.00 -32.96
N PHE A 409 -3.79 -1.08 -31.80
CA PHE A 409 -3.72 -2.27 -30.97
C PHE A 409 -3.89 -1.93 -29.48
N ALA A 410 -4.62 -2.74 -28.75
CA ALA A 410 -4.81 -2.60 -27.31
C ALA A 410 -4.52 -3.93 -26.59
N VAL A 411 -3.72 -3.89 -25.55
CA VAL A 411 -3.42 -5.03 -24.68
C VAL A 411 -4.10 -4.85 -23.34
N ILE A 412 -4.84 -5.86 -22.90
CA ILE A 412 -5.47 -5.91 -21.59
C ILE A 412 -4.79 -6.99 -20.78
N ASP A 413 -3.86 -6.58 -19.91
CA ASP A 413 -3.19 -7.54 -19.02
C ASP A 413 -4.07 -7.86 -17.80
N GLU A 414 -3.89 -9.06 -17.24
CA GLU A 414 -4.71 -9.62 -16.17
C GLU A 414 -6.23 -9.48 -16.46
N ALA A 415 -6.61 -9.83 -17.71
CA ALA A 415 -7.96 -9.65 -18.23
C ALA A 415 -9.06 -10.37 -17.43
N HIS A 416 -8.70 -11.33 -16.54
CA HIS A 416 -9.65 -11.95 -15.62
C HIS A 416 -10.37 -10.94 -14.74
N HIS A 417 -9.77 -9.76 -14.50
CA HIS A 417 -10.45 -8.69 -13.78
C HIS A 417 -11.72 -8.18 -14.49
N VAL A 418 -11.84 -8.33 -15.79
CA VAL A 418 -13.06 -7.96 -16.55
C VAL A 418 -14.24 -8.84 -16.11
N GLY A 419 -14.02 -10.15 -15.97
CA GLY A 419 -15.06 -11.10 -15.55
C GLY A 419 -15.28 -11.18 -14.05
N THR A 420 -14.29 -10.77 -13.24
CA THR A 420 -14.35 -10.80 -11.77
C THR A 420 -14.56 -9.42 -11.16
N SER A 421 -14.37 -8.35 -11.95
CA SER A 421 -14.61 -6.98 -11.49
C SER A 421 -16.09 -6.69 -11.48
N LYS A 422 -16.62 -6.65 -10.30
CA LYS A 422 -17.98 -6.20 -10.05
C LYS A 422 -17.92 -4.69 -9.77
N ALA A 423 -19.00 -3.96 -10.04
CA ALA A 423 -19.04 -2.50 -10.03
C ALA A 423 -18.59 -1.80 -8.73
N GLY A 424 -18.33 -2.55 -7.65
CA GLY A 424 -17.88 -2.05 -6.36
C GLY A 424 -16.38 -2.13 -6.10
N PHE A 425 -15.67 -3.12 -6.66
CA PHE A 425 -14.24 -3.32 -6.33
C PHE A 425 -13.29 -2.77 -7.39
N ARG A 426 -13.59 -2.93 -8.69
CA ARG A 426 -12.82 -2.33 -9.81
C ARG A 426 -13.77 -1.93 -10.93
N PRO A 427 -14.64 -0.92 -10.74
CA PRO A 427 -15.73 -0.60 -11.66
C PRO A 427 -15.25 -0.24 -13.08
N PHE A 428 -14.01 0.22 -13.21
CA PHE A 428 -13.44 0.61 -14.50
C PHE A 428 -13.01 -0.60 -15.34
N TYR A 429 -12.69 -1.75 -14.73
CA TYR A 429 -12.46 -2.99 -15.45
C TYR A 429 -13.76 -3.53 -16.06
N ALA A 430 -14.86 -3.49 -15.33
CA ALA A 430 -16.17 -3.91 -15.84
C ALA A 430 -16.62 -3.07 -17.06
N ARG A 431 -16.15 -1.83 -17.15
CA ARG A 431 -16.47 -0.89 -18.25
C ARG A 431 -15.38 -0.79 -19.31
N LEU A 432 -14.36 -1.63 -19.25
CA LEU A 432 -13.21 -1.52 -20.16
C LEU A 432 -13.64 -1.75 -21.63
N GLY A 433 -14.61 -2.63 -21.89
CA GLY A 433 -15.18 -2.83 -23.22
C GLY A 433 -15.80 -1.56 -23.81
N GLU A 434 -16.48 -0.75 -22.98
CA GLU A 434 -17.00 0.56 -23.39
C GLU A 434 -15.86 1.51 -23.76
N SER A 435 -14.79 1.53 -22.96
CA SER A 435 -13.62 2.38 -23.20
C SER A 435 -12.88 1.99 -24.48
N ILE A 436 -12.73 0.69 -24.77
CA ILE A 436 -12.15 0.18 -26.02
C ILE A 436 -13.03 0.52 -27.21
N THR A 437 -14.35 0.46 -27.07
CA THR A 437 -15.28 0.90 -28.12
C THR A 437 -15.14 2.40 -28.38
N ALA A 438 -15.01 3.21 -27.33
CA ALA A 438 -14.80 4.65 -27.45
C ALA A 438 -13.47 5.04 -28.11
N LEU A 439 -12.43 4.17 -28.00
CA LEU A 439 -11.15 4.30 -28.73
C LEU A 439 -11.27 4.11 -30.26
N GLY A 440 -12.40 3.62 -30.75
CA GLY A 440 -12.56 3.27 -32.16
C GLY A 440 -12.40 1.78 -32.44
N SER A 441 -12.50 0.94 -31.40
CA SER A 441 -12.41 -0.53 -31.49
C SER A 441 -11.09 -1.01 -32.14
N PRO A 442 -9.94 -0.67 -31.60
CA PRO A 442 -8.67 -1.23 -32.05
C PRO A 442 -8.67 -2.75 -31.90
N GLN A 443 -7.74 -3.43 -32.56
CA GLN A 443 -7.51 -4.86 -32.32
C GLN A 443 -7.13 -5.08 -30.86
N VAL A 444 -7.71 -6.08 -30.18
CA VAL A 444 -7.49 -6.35 -28.76
C VAL A 444 -6.79 -7.67 -28.54
N LEU A 445 -5.78 -7.69 -27.70
CA LEU A 445 -5.25 -8.88 -27.08
C LEU A 445 -5.54 -8.84 -25.57
N ALA A 446 -6.45 -9.67 -25.11
CA ALA A 446 -6.68 -9.91 -23.70
C ALA A 446 -5.80 -11.06 -23.24
N VAL A 447 -5.01 -10.86 -22.17
CA VAL A 447 -4.13 -11.90 -21.61
C VAL A 447 -4.44 -12.14 -20.15
N THR A 448 -4.45 -13.40 -19.73
CA THR A 448 -4.63 -13.78 -18.34
C THR A 448 -3.96 -15.12 -18.05
N ALA A 449 -3.59 -15.33 -16.78
CA ALA A 449 -3.12 -16.62 -16.30
C ALA A 449 -4.26 -17.54 -15.84
N THR A 450 -5.45 -16.98 -15.61
CA THR A 450 -6.57 -17.67 -14.97
C THR A 450 -7.89 -17.22 -15.58
N ALA A 451 -8.66 -18.15 -16.13
CA ALA A 451 -10.04 -17.90 -16.53
C ALA A 451 -10.83 -19.20 -16.46
N ASN A 452 -11.90 -19.22 -15.67
CA ASN A 452 -12.93 -20.23 -15.77
C ASN A 452 -13.88 -19.91 -16.94
N SER A 453 -14.84 -20.75 -17.24
CA SER A 453 -15.75 -20.55 -18.39
C SER A 453 -16.57 -19.27 -18.28
N GLU A 454 -16.97 -18.84 -17.09
CA GLU A 454 -17.72 -17.60 -16.85
C GLU A 454 -16.85 -16.37 -17.15
N VAL A 455 -15.62 -16.33 -16.62
CA VAL A 455 -14.66 -15.24 -16.85
C VAL A 455 -14.26 -15.16 -18.32
N GLU A 456 -14.03 -16.30 -18.97
CA GLU A 456 -13.73 -16.39 -20.40
C GLU A 456 -14.87 -15.80 -21.23
N GLN A 457 -16.11 -16.14 -20.93
CA GLN A 457 -17.28 -15.60 -21.60
C GLN A 457 -17.38 -14.08 -21.39
N CYS A 458 -17.24 -13.58 -20.18
CA CYS A 458 -17.28 -12.15 -19.89
C CYS A 458 -16.21 -11.37 -20.67
N ILE A 459 -14.98 -11.88 -20.75
CA ILE A 459 -13.90 -11.24 -21.51
C ILE A 459 -14.24 -11.21 -23.02
N ARG A 460 -14.72 -12.33 -23.56
CA ARG A 460 -15.10 -12.40 -24.98
C ARG A 460 -16.23 -11.42 -25.33
N GLU A 461 -17.25 -11.34 -24.48
CA GLU A 461 -18.37 -10.42 -24.69
C GLU A 461 -17.91 -8.95 -24.59
N ALA A 462 -17.05 -8.62 -23.60
CA ALA A 462 -16.55 -7.26 -23.39
C ALA A 462 -15.72 -6.75 -24.58
N PHE A 463 -14.93 -7.61 -25.22
CA PHE A 463 -14.02 -7.22 -26.31
C PHE A 463 -14.42 -7.78 -27.68
N LEU A 464 -15.61 -8.35 -27.81
CA LEU A 464 -16.15 -8.92 -29.04
C LEU A 464 -15.22 -9.99 -29.66
N ILE A 465 -14.60 -10.83 -28.83
CA ILE A 465 -13.69 -11.89 -29.26
C ILE A 465 -14.49 -13.14 -29.61
N SER A 466 -14.29 -13.66 -30.81
CA SER A 466 -14.92 -14.90 -31.25
C SER A 466 -14.38 -16.13 -30.51
N PRO A 467 -15.19 -17.18 -30.26
CA PRO A 467 -14.72 -18.37 -29.55
C PRO A 467 -13.49 -19.05 -30.18
N GLU A 468 -13.37 -19.01 -31.51
CA GLU A 468 -12.21 -19.55 -32.26
C GLU A 468 -10.93 -18.74 -32.08
N CYS A 469 -11.02 -17.52 -31.55
CA CYS A 469 -9.90 -16.63 -31.25
C CYS A 469 -9.44 -16.74 -29.78
N VAL A 470 -9.94 -17.73 -29.04
CA VAL A 470 -9.47 -18.05 -27.69
C VAL A 470 -8.36 -19.06 -27.77
N VAL A 471 -7.18 -18.68 -27.30
CA VAL A 471 -6.02 -19.57 -27.25
C VAL A 471 -5.75 -19.98 -25.80
N VAL A 472 -5.86 -21.26 -25.54
CA VAL A 472 -5.61 -21.83 -24.22
C VAL A 472 -4.27 -22.59 -24.23
N ASP A 473 -3.42 -22.31 -23.26
CA ASP A 473 -2.17 -23.06 -23.02
C ASP A 473 -2.41 -24.13 -21.96
N GLU A 474 -2.54 -25.36 -22.39
CA GLU A 474 -2.78 -26.52 -21.53
C GLU A 474 -1.51 -27.07 -20.85
N HIS A 475 -0.41 -26.33 -20.92
CA HIS A 475 0.87 -26.80 -20.40
C HIS A 475 0.78 -27.08 -18.89
N GLU A 476 1.16 -28.32 -18.53
CA GLU A 476 1.22 -28.76 -17.13
C GLU A 476 2.61 -28.50 -16.55
N ARG A 477 2.66 -27.79 -15.42
CA ARG A 477 3.91 -27.51 -14.70
C ARG A 477 4.32 -28.71 -13.83
N THR A 478 4.91 -29.72 -14.46
CA THR A 478 5.32 -30.97 -13.80
C THR A 478 6.44 -30.79 -12.78
N ASN A 479 7.16 -29.65 -12.85
CA ASN A 479 8.20 -29.26 -11.89
C ASN A 479 7.69 -28.85 -10.52
N LEU A 480 6.37 -28.70 -10.31
CA LEU A 480 5.78 -28.30 -9.05
C LEU A 480 5.33 -29.51 -8.22
N ALA A 481 5.63 -29.49 -6.92
CA ALA A 481 5.18 -30.49 -5.95
C ALA A 481 4.50 -29.83 -4.75
N VAL A 482 3.35 -30.37 -4.32
CA VAL A 482 2.64 -29.90 -3.12
C VAL A 482 3.12 -30.66 -1.89
N VAL A 483 3.49 -29.90 -0.86
CA VAL A 483 3.79 -30.41 0.48
C VAL A 483 2.64 -30.05 1.39
N ASP A 484 1.74 -30.99 1.61
CA ASP A 484 0.54 -30.77 2.42
C ASP A 484 0.84 -30.86 3.92
N GLN A 485 0.79 -29.73 4.57
CA GLN A 485 0.96 -29.56 6.01
C GLN A 485 -0.23 -28.80 6.64
N ARG A 486 -1.40 -28.87 6.00
CA ARG A 486 -2.61 -28.20 6.48
C ARG A 486 -2.97 -28.64 7.90
N ASN A 487 -3.48 -27.69 8.69
CA ASN A 487 -3.83 -27.88 10.09
C ASN A 487 -2.67 -28.23 11.05
N MET A 488 -1.43 -28.03 10.63
CA MET A 488 -0.25 -28.23 11.48
C MET A 488 -0.28 -27.28 12.69
N LYS A 489 -0.03 -27.81 13.90
CA LYS A 489 -0.05 -27.00 15.13
C LYS A 489 1.22 -26.16 15.36
N LYS A 490 2.35 -26.55 14.79
CA LYS A 490 3.66 -25.88 14.99
C LYS A 490 4.21 -25.35 13.66
N ARG A 491 3.42 -24.50 12.99
CA ARG A 491 3.76 -23.93 11.68
C ARG A 491 5.11 -23.19 11.69
N GLU A 492 5.36 -22.39 12.70
CA GLU A 492 6.56 -21.59 12.81
C GLU A 492 7.83 -22.46 12.90
N ARG A 493 7.80 -23.52 13.69
CA ARG A 493 8.94 -24.46 13.77
C ARG A 493 9.19 -25.15 12.43
N TYR A 494 8.14 -25.42 11.66
CA TYR A 494 8.30 -25.97 10.32
C TYR A 494 8.99 -24.97 9.41
N LEU A 495 8.59 -23.68 9.45
CA LEU A 495 9.24 -22.62 8.68
C LEU A 495 10.70 -22.44 9.03
N VAL A 496 11.05 -22.41 10.31
CA VAL A 496 12.45 -22.33 10.77
C VAL A 496 13.30 -23.44 10.13
N ASN A 497 12.83 -24.70 10.19
CA ASN A 497 13.53 -25.81 9.56
C ASN A 497 13.59 -25.70 8.03
N LEU A 498 12.60 -25.08 7.39
CA LEU A 498 12.57 -24.90 5.94
C LEU A 498 13.56 -23.82 5.50
N VAL A 499 13.52 -22.64 6.14
CA VAL A 499 14.40 -21.53 5.78
C VAL A 499 15.87 -21.81 6.10
N ALA A 500 16.15 -22.64 7.12
CA ALA A 500 17.49 -23.10 7.45
C ALA A 500 18.16 -23.93 6.34
N GLN A 501 17.40 -24.40 5.32
CA GLN A 501 17.97 -25.11 4.16
C GLN A 501 18.68 -24.13 3.20
N GLY A 502 18.46 -22.82 3.34
CA GLY A 502 19.14 -21.79 2.55
C GLY A 502 18.66 -21.69 1.10
N GLU A 503 17.50 -22.28 0.77
CA GLU A 503 16.90 -22.16 -0.56
C GLU A 503 15.94 -20.96 -0.65
N LYS A 504 15.84 -20.38 -1.85
CA LYS A 504 15.00 -19.20 -2.09
C LYS A 504 13.53 -19.50 -1.78
N THR A 505 13.00 -18.86 -0.74
CA THR A 505 11.70 -19.14 -0.13
C THR A 505 10.83 -17.91 -0.09
N LEU A 506 9.58 -18.03 -0.57
CA LEU A 506 8.54 -16.97 -0.52
C LEU A 506 7.40 -17.44 0.39
N ILE A 507 7.11 -16.66 1.44
CA ILE A 507 6.11 -17.00 2.47
C ILE A 507 4.96 -16.00 2.40
N TYR A 508 3.75 -16.46 2.10
CA TYR A 508 2.56 -15.62 2.03
C TYR A 508 1.78 -15.60 3.34
N VAL A 509 1.46 -14.40 3.81
CA VAL A 509 0.63 -14.12 4.99
C VAL A 509 -0.46 -13.08 4.66
N ASN A 510 -1.55 -13.03 5.45
CA ASN A 510 -2.71 -12.20 5.13
C ASN A 510 -2.68 -10.79 5.75
N SER A 511 -1.68 -10.43 6.54
CA SER A 511 -1.61 -9.10 7.13
C SER A 511 -0.22 -8.48 7.07
N ARG A 512 -0.19 -7.14 6.98
CA ARG A 512 1.07 -6.36 7.02
C ARG A 512 1.82 -6.59 8.33
N MET A 513 1.11 -6.65 9.45
CA MET A 513 1.71 -6.88 10.76
C MET A 513 2.37 -8.25 10.86
N GLU A 514 1.73 -9.28 10.30
CA GLU A 514 2.27 -10.63 10.29
C GLU A 514 3.53 -10.75 9.42
N THR A 515 3.66 -9.96 8.33
CA THR A 515 4.91 -9.95 7.55
C THR A 515 6.09 -9.54 8.41
N ILE A 516 5.92 -8.51 9.23
CA ILE A 516 6.97 -7.98 10.13
C ILE A 516 7.22 -8.94 11.30
N ALA A 517 6.15 -9.40 11.96
CA ALA A 517 6.26 -10.27 13.13
C ALA A 517 6.95 -11.60 12.78
N LEU A 518 6.53 -12.23 11.69
CA LEU A 518 7.10 -13.50 11.24
C LEU A 518 8.55 -13.34 10.77
N THR A 519 8.87 -12.24 10.05
CA THR A 519 10.25 -11.92 9.65
C THR A 519 11.15 -11.81 10.88
N ARG A 520 10.76 -11.06 11.90
CA ARG A 520 11.52 -10.92 13.15
C ARG A 520 11.70 -12.25 13.86
N SER A 521 10.63 -13.04 13.95
CA SER A 521 10.69 -14.36 14.59
C SER A 521 11.68 -15.28 13.87
N LEU A 522 11.63 -15.37 12.56
CA LEU A 522 12.54 -16.19 11.75
C LEU A 522 13.99 -15.72 11.91
N ARG A 523 14.27 -14.42 11.87
CA ARG A 523 15.61 -13.86 12.05
C ARG A 523 16.18 -14.15 13.44
N LYS A 524 15.35 -14.09 14.48
CA LYS A 524 15.75 -14.42 15.85
C LYS A 524 16.08 -15.90 16.01
N GLN A 525 15.35 -16.78 15.33
CA GLN A 525 15.53 -18.23 15.41
C GLN A 525 16.67 -18.74 14.52
N GLU A 526 16.96 -18.04 13.41
CA GLU A 526 18.01 -18.37 12.45
C GLU A 526 18.98 -17.18 12.23
N PRO A 527 19.81 -16.85 13.25
CA PRO A 527 20.65 -15.65 13.22
C PRO A 527 21.69 -15.65 12.09
N HIS A 528 22.13 -16.83 11.64
CA HIS A 528 23.16 -16.97 10.62
C HIS A 528 22.69 -16.60 9.20
N ILE A 529 21.38 -16.59 8.96
CA ILE A 529 20.78 -16.13 7.69
C ILE A 529 19.87 -14.90 7.91
N ALA A 530 19.94 -14.27 9.08
CA ALA A 530 19.04 -13.17 9.44
C ALA A 530 19.07 -12.02 8.42
N SER A 531 20.25 -11.65 7.90
CA SER A 531 20.41 -10.63 6.85
C SER A 531 19.75 -10.99 5.51
N LEU A 532 19.51 -12.27 5.26
CA LEU A 532 18.91 -12.79 4.04
C LEU A 532 17.37 -12.94 4.13
N ILE A 533 16.77 -12.58 5.27
CA ILE A 533 15.32 -12.68 5.51
C ILE A 533 14.71 -11.27 5.50
N GLY A 534 13.83 -11.00 4.58
CA GLY A 534 13.11 -9.73 4.45
C GLY A 534 11.61 -9.87 4.44
N PHE A 535 10.90 -8.73 4.33
CA PHE A 535 9.46 -8.69 4.20
C PHE A 535 9.01 -7.75 3.09
N TYR A 536 7.77 -7.98 2.60
CA TYR A 536 7.15 -7.14 1.58
C TYR A 536 5.65 -6.99 1.86
N ASN A 537 5.17 -5.74 1.87
CA ASN A 537 3.75 -5.45 1.99
C ASN A 537 3.40 -4.08 1.37
N ALA A 538 2.12 -3.80 1.20
CA ALA A 538 1.65 -2.54 0.62
C ALA A 538 1.90 -1.28 1.48
N GLY A 539 2.47 -1.42 2.68
CA GLY A 539 2.90 -0.30 3.52
C GLY A 539 4.27 0.25 3.16
N LEU A 540 5.07 -0.50 2.38
CA LEU A 540 6.35 -0.05 1.85
C LEU A 540 6.12 1.01 0.76
N SER A 541 7.00 2.02 0.70
CA SER A 541 7.02 2.99 -0.41
C SER A 541 7.35 2.30 -1.73
N ARG A 542 7.18 3.02 -2.83
CA ARG A 542 7.47 2.48 -4.16
C ARG A 542 8.95 2.07 -4.29
N SER A 543 9.86 2.98 -3.97
CA SER A 543 11.31 2.75 -4.04
C SER A 543 11.77 1.56 -3.22
N GLU A 544 11.17 1.35 -2.05
CA GLU A 544 11.50 0.23 -1.19
C GLU A 544 10.93 -1.10 -1.68
N ARG A 545 9.75 -1.09 -2.28
CA ARG A 545 9.22 -2.27 -2.93
C ARG A 545 10.12 -2.71 -4.07
N GLU A 546 10.53 -1.77 -4.95
CA GLU A 546 11.46 -2.00 -6.05
C GLU A 546 12.79 -2.57 -5.54
N ARG A 547 13.32 -2.01 -4.45
CA ARG A 547 14.57 -2.45 -3.82
C ARG A 547 14.47 -3.87 -3.24
N VAL A 548 13.41 -4.17 -2.48
CA VAL A 548 13.19 -5.52 -1.95
C VAL A 548 13.04 -6.54 -3.07
N GLU A 549 12.34 -6.18 -4.13
CA GLU A 549 12.17 -7.01 -5.33
C GLU A 549 13.51 -7.29 -6.02
N SER A 550 14.35 -6.27 -6.20
CA SER A 550 15.70 -6.42 -6.77
C SER A 550 16.55 -7.34 -5.91
N LEU A 551 16.63 -7.07 -4.60
CA LEU A 551 17.39 -7.91 -3.67
C LEU A 551 16.92 -9.37 -3.66
N PHE A 552 15.61 -9.60 -3.70
CA PHE A 552 15.07 -10.96 -3.75
C PHE A 552 15.32 -11.61 -5.12
N ARG A 553 15.27 -10.85 -6.21
CA ARG A 553 15.60 -11.32 -7.55
C ARG A 553 17.08 -11.73 -7.66
N GLU A 554 17.99 -10.91 -7.19
CA GLU A 554 19.44 -11.06 -7.31
C GLU A 554 20.06 -12.00 -6.26
N GLY A 555 19.31 -12.37 -5.23
CA GLY A 555 19.78 -13.30 -4.19
C GLY A 555 20.36 -12.61 -2.96
N GLY A 556 20.29 -11.27 -2.87
CA GLY A 556 20.59 -10.50 -1.66
C GLY A 556 19.61 -10.81 -0.52
N LEU A 557 18.38 -11.22 -0.88
CA LEU A 557 17.44 -11.86 0.03
C LEU A 557 17.16 -13.29 -0.45
N GLN A 558 17.12 -14.24 0.48
CA GLN A 558 16.77 -15.64 0.23
C GLN A 558 15.38 -15.98 0.74
N VAL A 559 14.91 -15.31 1.77
CA VAL A 559 13.58 -15.54 2.34
C VAL A 559 12.80 -14.23 2.34
N LEU A 560 11.61 -14.26 1.76
CA LEU A 560 10.72 -13.11 1.71
C LEU A 560 9.37 -13.46 2.32
N VAL A 561 8.96 -12.73 3.37
CA VAL A 561 7.62 -12.83 3.96
C VAL A 561 6.75 -11.74 3.36
N ALA A 562 5.70 -12.09 2.65
CA ALA A 562 4.92 -11.15 1.84
C ALA A 562 3.41 -11.29 2.02
N THR A 563 2.68 -10.20 1.78
CA THR A 563 1.23 -10.27 1.51
C THR A 563 0.98 -10.54 0.03
N SER A 564 -0.29 -10.72 -0.37
CA SER A 564 -0.69 -10.85 -1.78
C SER A 564 -0.25 -9.66 -2.66
N ALA A 565 0.09 -8.51 -2.06
CA ALA A 565 0.67 -7.39 -2.77
C ALA A 565 2.00 -7.73 -3.49
N PHE A 566 2.72 -8.77 -3.05
CA PHE A 566 3.86 -9.33 -3.77
C PHE A 566 3.37 -10.39 -4.75
N GLY A 567 3.01 -9.99 -5.90
CA GLY A 567 2.48 -10.99 -6.83
C GLY A 567 2.05 -10.48 -8.18
N GLU A 568 1.62 -9.25 -8.30
CA GLU A 568 1.21 -8.70 -9.59
C GLU A 568 2.43 -8.14 -10.32
N GLY A 569 2.76 -8.71 -11.48
CA GLY A 569 3.78 -8.18 -12.40
C GLY A 569 5.25 -8.50 -12.10
N VAL A 570 5.58 -9.10 -10.97
CA VAL A 570 6.98 -9.39 -10.60
C VAL A 570 7.40 -10.77 -11.08
N ASP A 571 8.47 -10.82 -11.88
CA ASP A 571 9.10 -12.09 -12.28
C ASP A 571 10.36 -12.34 -11.45
N ILE A 572 10.29 -13.33 -10.56
CA ILE A 572 11.40 -13.74 -9.69
C ILE A 572 11.81 -15.17 -10.06
N PRO A 573 12.98 -15.36 -10.66
CA PRO A 573 13.50 -16.69 -10.94
C PRO A 573 14.02 -17.38 -9.67
N GLY A 574 14.13 -18.68 -9.73
CA GLY A 574 14.84 -19.46 -8.70
C GLY A 574 14.07 -19.68 -7.40
N VAL A 575 12.80 -19.33 -7.27
CA VAL A 575 11.99 -19.61 -6.08
C VAL A 575 11.77 -21.11 -5.96
N ARG A 576 12.39 -21.73 -4.93
CA ARG A 576 12.30 -23.19 -4.67
C ARG A 576 11.13 -23.54 -3.76
N HIS A 577 10.80 -22.67 -2.81
CA HIS A 577 9.72 -22.89 -1.86
C HIS A 577 8.74 -21.72 -1.88
N VAL A 578 7.48 -22.00 -2.12
CA VAL A 578 6.37 -21.09 -1.86
C VAL A 578 5.58 -21.64 -0.69
N VAL A 579 5.39 -20.84 0.34
CA VAL A 579 4.67 -21.22 1.55
C VAL A 579 3.37 -20.42 1.65
N LEU A 580 2.24 -21.10 1.61
CA LEU A 580 0.95 -20.50 1.95
C LEU A 580 0.72 -20.69 3.46
N TYR A 581 1.18 -19.70 4.23
CA TYR A 581 1.13 -19.74 5.70
C TYR A 581 -0.29 -19.50 6.20
N HIS A 582 -1.02 -18.58 5.57
CA HIS A 582 -2.44 -18.35 5.75
C HIS A 582 -3.24 -18.78 4.52
N LEU A 583 -4.52 -19.03 4.71
CA LEU A 583 -5.45 -19.39 3.63
C LEU A 583 -5.66 -18.18 2.71
N PRO A 584 -5.46 -18.28 1.38
CA PRO A 584 -5.88 -17.26 0.43
C PRO A 584 -7.39 -17.00 0.44
N PHE A 585 -7.83 -15.87 -0.14
CA PHE A 585 -9.26 -15.53 -0.20
C PHE A 585 -10.00 -16.13 -1.39
N SER A 586 -9.28 -16.59 -2.41
CA SER A 586 -9.90 -17.16 -3.62
C SER A 586 -9.01 -18.22 -4.27
N GLU A 587 -9.60 -19.00 -5.15
CA GLU A 587 -8.86 -19.95 -5.98
C GLU A 587 -7.88 -19.26 -6.93
N VAL A 588 -8.24 -18.08 -7.43
CA VAL A 588 -7.36 -17.26 -8.29
C VAL A 588 -6.11 -16.87 -7.51
N GLU A 589 -6.27 -16.32 -6.32
CA GLU A 589 -5.15 -15.93 -5.45
C GLU A 589 -4.29 -17.15 -5.06
N PHE A 590 -4.92 -18.27 -4.72
CA PHE A 590 -4.23 -19.54 -4.44
C PHE A 590 -3.32 -19.96 -5.60
N ASN A 591 -3.82 -19.95 -6.83
CA ASN A 591 -3.05 -20.33 -8.02
C ASN A 591 -1.98 -19.28 -8.37
N GLN A 592 -2.26 -17.98 -8.21
CA GLN A 592 -1.27 -16.91 -8.44
C GLN A 592 -0.09 -17.01 -7.48
N MET A 593 -0.35 -17.22 -6.18
CA MET A 593 0.69 -17.41 -5.17
C MET A 593 1.51 -18.66 -5.44
N ALA A 594 0.85 -19.81 -5.63
CA ALA A 594 1.52 -21.07 -5.94
C ALA A 594 2.34 -21.00 -7.25
N GLY A 595 1.82 -20.27 -8.23
CA GLY A 595 2.45 -20.08 -9.55
C GLY A 595 3.79 -19.34 -9.53
N ARG A 596 4.19 -18.76 -8.39
CA ARG A 596 5.52 -18.14 -8.22
C ARG A 596 6.65 -19.13 -8.09
N ALA A 597 6.38 -20.35 -7.65
CA ALA A 597 7.38 -21.40 -7.52
C ALA A 597 7.92 -21.86 -8.87
N GLY A 598 9.22 -22.12 -8.98
CA GLY A 598 9.87 -22.82 -10.08
C GLY A 598 9.59 -22.27 -11.49
N ARG A 599 9.55 -20.95 -11.68
CA ARG A 599 9.33 -20.33 -13.00
C ARG A 599 10.43 -20.62 -14.01
N ASP A 600 11.60 -20.94 -13.52
CA ASP A 600 12.76 -21.37 -14.29
C ASP A 600 12.71 -22.84 -14.74
N GLY A 601 11.58 -23.53 -14.54
CA GLY A 601 11.40 -24.95 -14.88
C GLY A 601 12.06 -25.95 -13.92
N GLN A 602 12.85 -25.48 -12.95
CA GLN A 602 13.50 -26.35 -11.97
C GLN A 602 12.48 -26.83 -10.91
N PRO A 603 12.72 -27.98 -10.27
CA PRO A 603 11.85 -28.50 -9.21
C PRO A 603 11.58 -27.47 -8.11
N ALA A 604 10.34 -27.31 -7.72
CA ALA A 604 9.93 -26.40 -6.66
C ALA A 604 8.75 -26.95 -5.85
N GLN A 605 8.63 -26.52 -4.60
CA GLN A 605 7.64 -27.03 -3.66
C GLN A 605 6.68 -25.92 -3.19
N ILE A 606 5.41 -26.27 -3.08
CA ILE A 606 4.37 -25.42 -2.52
C ILE A 606 3.92 -26.02 -1.19
N HIS A 607 4.18 -25.32 -0.10
CA HIS A 607 3.88 -25.76 1.26
C HIS A 607 2.55 -25.18 1.72
N LEU A 608 1.58 -26.02 2.02
CA LEU A 608 0.26 -25.60 2.51
C LEU A 608 0.26 -25.70 4.04
N LEU A 609 0.39 -24.57 4.73
CA LEU A 609 0.44 -24.53 6.20
C LEU A 609 -0.86 -24.02 6.84
N PHE A 610 -1.76 -23.46 6.05
CA PHE A 610 -3.04 -22.94 6.53
C PHE A 610 -3.97 -24.04 7.09
N GLY A 611 -5.01 -23.63 7.80
CA GLY A 611 -5.96 -24.55 8.38
C GLY A 611 -7.33 -23.92 8.64
N ARG A 612 -8.18 -24.67 9.37
CA ARG A 612 -9.54 -24.22 9.68
C ARG A 612 -9.59 -22.90 10.47
N GLY A 613 -8.59 -22.62 11.29
CA GLY A 613 -8.51 -21.35 12.02
C GLY A 613 -8.34 -20.14 11.09
N ASP A 614 -7.51 -20.28 10.06
CA ASP A 614 -7.31 -19.21 9.05
C ASP A 614 -8.60 -18.97 8.26
N ALA A 615 -9.32 -20.03 7.94
CA ALA A 615 -10.60 -19.93 7.24
C ALA A 615 -11.67 -19.17 8.06
N GLN A 616 -11.70 -19.35 9.39
CA GLN A 616 -12.59 -18.60 10.27
C GLN A 616 -12.18 -17.12 10.34
N LEU A 617 -10.87 -16.83 10.38
CA LEU A 617 -10.36 -15.46 10.36
C LEU A 617 -10.75 -14.74 9.06
N ASN A 618 -10.51 -15.39 7.90
CA ASN A 618 -10.87 -14.83 6.60
C ASN A 618 -12.38 -14.60 6.45
N ALA A 619 -13.19 -15.56 6.91
CA ALA A 619 -14.64 -15.38 6.92
C ALA A 619 -15.07 -14.16 7.77
N GLY A 620 -14.41 -13.93 8.92
CA GLY A 620 -14.65 -12.76 9.75
C GLY A 620 -14.27 -11.45 9.04
N ILE A 621 -13.15 -11.43 8.30
CA ILE A 621 -12.73 -10.27 7.51
C ILE A 621 -13.75 -9.94 6.40
N LEU A 622 -14.26 -10.97 5.72
CA LEU A 622 -15.31 -10.80 4.70
C LEU A 622 -16.65 -10.38 5.30
N ASP A 623 -17.00 -10.91 6.49
CA ASP A 623 -18.18 -10.48 7.23
C ASP A 623 -18.11 -9.00 7.64
N ASP A 624 -16.92 -8.51 7.98
CA ASP A 624 -16.70 -7.12 8.30
C ASP A 624 -16.79 -6.20 7.06
N ALA A 625 -16.33 -6.70 5.91
CA ALA A 625 -16.37 -5.97 4.64
C ALA A 625 -17.77 -5.98 3.98
N ALA A 626 -18.57 -7.05 4.21
CA ALA A 626 -19.89 -7.24 3.62
C ALA A 626 -20.84 -7.93 4.62
N PRO A 627 -21.45 -7.18 5.55
CA PRO A 627 -22.36 -7.76 6.54
C PRO A 627 -23.59 -8.42 5.90
N ALA A 628 -24.02 -9.55 6.46
CA ALA A 628 -25.26 -10.20 6.03
C ALA A 628 -26.50 -9.33 6.26
N HIS A 629 -27.62 -9.68 5.64
CA HIS A 629 -28.89 -8.94 5.70
C HIS A 629 -29.30 -8.50 7.12
N ASP A 630 -29.18 -9.41 8.10
CA ASP A 630 -29.55 -9.09 9.48
C ASP A 630 -28.60 -8.07 10.12
N GLY A 631 -27.31 -8.13 9.82
CA GLY A 631 -26.31 -7.13 10.21
C GLY A 631 -26.61 -5.77 9.60
N MET A 632 -26.92 -5.72 8.31
CA MET A 632 -27.31 -4.51 7.60
C MET A 632 -28.56 -3.87 8.21
N ALA A 633 -29.58 -4.69 8.52
CA ALA A 633 -30.80 -4.22 9.19
C ALA A 633 -30.51 -3.64 10.58
N GLN A 634 -29.58 -4.22 11.33
CA GLN A 634 -29.17 -3.70 12.65
C GLN A 634 -28.44 -2.36 12.52
N ILE A 635 -27.49 -2.26 11.58
CA ILE A 635 -26.76 -1.04 11.30
C ILE A 635 -27.75 0.08 10.94
N TYR A 636 -28.67 -0.16 10.02
CA TYR A 636 -29.67 0.83 9.62
C TYR A 636 -30.54 1.32 10.79
N ARG A 637 -31.00 0.40 11.66
CA ARG A 637 -31.77 0.74 12.87
C ARG A 637 -30.92 1.58 13.84
N GLY A 638 -29.63 1.25 14.00
CA GLY A 638 -28.69 2.01 14.81
C GLY A 638 -28.53 3.43 14.30
N LEU A 639 -28.30 3.59 13.00
CA LEU A 639 -28.15 4.89 12.34
C LEU A 639 -29.43 5.73 12.44
N ARG A 640 -30.60 5.15 12.23
CA ARG A 640 -31.90 5.84 12.47
C ARG A 640 -32.07 6.28 13.91
N THR A 641 -31.62 5.49 14.86
CA THR A 641 -31.69 5.86 16.28
C THR A 641 -30.79 7.05 16.59
N LEU A 642 -29.59 7.11 16.01
CA LEU A 642 -28.68 8.23 16.12
C LEU A 642 -29.26 9.48 15.44
N GLN A 643 -29.83 9.36 14.23
CA GLN A 643 -30.51 10.45 13.54
C GLN A 643 -31.60 11.09 14.39
N ARG A 644 -32.45 10.27 15.06
CA ARG A 644 -33.49 10.77 15.94
C ARG A 644 -32.96 11.54 17.16
N LYS A 645 -31.77 11.18 17.66
CA LYS A 645 -31.12 11.89 18.78
C LYS A 645 -30.53 13.22 18.34
N HIS A 646 -30.00 13.31 17.12
CA HIS A 646 -29.39 14.54 16.59
C HIS A 646 -30.40 15.48 15.89
N GLY A 647 -31.63 15.01 15.64
CA GLY A 647 -32.67 15.80 14.96
C GLY A 647 -32.61 15.67 13.44
N GLN A 648 -33.30 16.57 12.72
CA GLN A 648 -33.30 16.61 11.26
C GLN A 648 -32.03 17.29 10.72
N GLY A 649 -31.46 16.74 9.64
CA GLY A 649 -30.28 17.25 8.94
C GLY A 649 -29.05 16.35 9.07
N PHE A 650 -27.93 16.89 8.63
CA PHE A 650 -26.64 16.18 8.70
C PHE A 650 -26.08 16.21 10.12
N PHE A 651 -25.50 15.10 10.53
CA PHE A 651 -24.72 15.00 11.77
C PHE A 651 -23.42 14.23 11.51
N THR A 652 -22.38 14.58 12.25
CA THR A 652 -21.09 13.90 12.17
C THR A 652 -21.18 12.56 12.87
N LEU A 653 -20.81 11.49 12.17
CA LEU A 653 -20.86 10.13 12.66
C LEU A 653 -19.46 9.61 12.96
N ASP A 654 -19.28 9.12 14.18
CA ASP A 654 -18.19 8.24 14.57
C ASP A 654 -18.61 6.78 14.35
N ALA A 655 -17.94 6.08 13.44
CA ALA A 655 -18.26 4.70 13.09
C ALA A 655 -18.18 3.75 14.32
N GLU A 656 -17.24 3.98 15.25
CA GLU A 656 -17.15 3.21 16.50
C GLU A 656 -18.34 3.47 17.44
N GLY A 657 -18.76 4.72 17.56
CA GLY A 657 -19.94 5.09 18.35
C GLY A 657 -21.22 4.50 17.75
N ALA A 658 -21.33 4.50 16.43
CA ALA A 658 -22.45 3.89 15.71
C ALA A 658 -22.45 2.36 15.84
N ALA A 659 -21.30 1.72 15.76
CA ALA A 659 -21.15 0.27 15.98
C ALA A 659 -21.59 -0.12 17.38
N LYS A 660 -21.18 0.61 18.42
CA LYS A 660 -21.63 0.40 19.81
C LYS A 660 -23.15 0.60 19.97
N SER A 661 -23.73 1.58 19.28
CA SER A 661 -25.16 1.84 19.31
C SER A 661 -25.95 0.73 18.62
N SER A 662 -25.46 0.24 17.49
CA SER A 662 -26.08 -0.86 16.72
C SER A 662 -25.98 -2.19 17.45
N SER A 663 -24.85 -2.48 18.09
CA SER A 663 -24.61 -3.71 18.88
C SER A 663 -25.57 -3.82 20.10
N ARG A 664 -25.90 -2.69 20.73
CA ARG A 664 -26.78 -2.67 21.91
C ARG A 664 -28.24 -3.04 21.61
N LEU A 665 -28.66 -2.93 20.35
CA LEU A 665 -30.07 -3.10 19.99
C LEU A 665 -30.51 -4.56 19.93
N LEU A 666 -29.64 -5.53 19.62
CA LEU A 666 -29.99 -6.94 19.37
C LEU A 666 -28.98 -7.96 19.91
N GLY A 667 -28.00 -7.56 20.69
CA GLY A 667 -27.05 -8.49 21.33
C GLY A 667 -25.95 -9.05 20.42
N ALA A 668 -25.91 -8.66 19.14
CA ALA A 668 -24.82 -9.00 18.24
C ALA A 668 -23.75 -7.90 18.26
N VAL A 669 -22.49 -8.27 18.11
CA VAL A 669 -21.38 -7.31 18.01
C VAL A 669 -21.28 -6.82 16.56
N ILE A 670 -21.48 -5.53 16.35
CA ILE A 670 -21.28 -4.86 15.08
C ILE A 670 -19.95 -4.11 15.15
N THR A 671 -19.11 -4.22 14.11
CA THR A 671 -17.82 -3.55 14.01
C THR A 671 -17.95 -2.18 13.33
N ALA A 672 -16.93 -1.32 13.47
CA ALA A 672 -16.88 -0.04 12.78
C ALA A 672 -16.80 -0.22 11.25
N SER A 673 -16.06 -1.24 10.78
CA SER A 673 -15.95 -1.57 9.35
C SER A 673 -17.30 -1.98 8.75
N GLN A 674 -18.09 -2.76 9.48
CA GLN A 674 -19.46 -3.12 9.09
C GLN A 674 -20.38 -1.89 8.97
N VAL A 675 -20.24 -0.93 9.88
CA VAL A 675 -21.00 0.33 9.81
C VAL A 675 -20.60 1.14 8.58
N GLU A 676 -19.31 1.28 8.30
CA GLU A 676 -18.83 2.00 7.13
C GLU A 676 -19.30 1.35 5.81
N CYS A 677 -19.26 0.02 5.72
CA CYS A 677 -19.84 -0.71 4.61
C CYS A 677 -21.34 -0.42 4.48
N GLY A 678 -22.07 -0.54 5.59
CA GLY A 678 -23.51 -0.28 5.63
C GLY A 678 -23.86 1.14 5.16
N ILE A 679 -23.13 2.17 5.59
CA ILE A 679 -23.32 3.55 5.12
C ILE A 679 -23.18 3.64 3.60
N SER A 680 -22.15 3.00 3.03
CA SER A 680 -21.91 3.06 1.59
C SER A 680 -23.02 2.35 0.79
N VAL A 681 -23.51 1.21 1.27
CA VAL A 681 -24.64 0.49 0.66
C VAL A 681 -25.93 1.32 0.77
N PHE A 682 -26.20 1.91 1.93
CA PHE A 682 -27.41 2.73 2.14
C PHE A 682 -27.35 4.04 1.36
N GLU A 683 -26.17 4.59 1.12
CA GLU A 683 -25.99 5.76 0.24
C GLU A 683 -26.32 5.40 -1.20
N GLU A 684 -25.83 4.27 -1.71
CA GLU A 684 -26.13 3.75 -3.05
C GLU A 684 -27.65 3.54 -3.23
N LEU A 685 -28.31 3.03 -2.20
CA LEU A 685 -29.77 2.82 -2.17
C LEU A 685 -30.59 4.10 -1.90
N GLY A 686 -29.96 5.25 -1.73
CA GLY A 686 -30.62 6.52 -1.46
C GLY A 686 -31.24 6.66 -0.05
N LEU A 687 -30.90 5.76 0.88
CA LEU A 687 -31.38 5.76 2.26
C LEU A 687 -30.57 6.67 3.17
N ILE A 688 -29.36 7.00 2.76
CA ILE A 688 -28.45 7.93 3.44
C ILE A 688 -27.92 8.94 2.42
N LYS A 689 -27.71 10.15 2.85
CA LYS A 689 -26.94 11.16 2.12
C LYS A 689 -25.69 11.45 2.91
N THR A 690 -24.55 11.48 2.25
CA THR A 690 -23.27 11.89 2.85
C THR A 690 -22.90 13.30 2.36
N GLN A 691 -22.22 14.06 3.19
CA GLN A 691 -21.72 15.38 2.85
C GLN A 691 -20.28 15.51 3.30
N GLY A 692 -19.35 15.63 2.34
CA GLY A 692 -17.93 15.88 2.54
C GLY A 692 -17.19 14.82 3.36
N CYS A 693 -15.87 14.72 3.19
CA CYS A 693 -15.00 14.16 4.21
C CYS A 693 -14.79 15.26 5.26
N ALA A 694 -15.58 15.28 6.31
CA ALA A 694 -15.37 16.17 7.43
C ALA A 694 -14.35 15.51 8.37
N GLY A 695 -13.13 16.04 8.42
CA GLY A 695 -12.08 15.62 9.33
C GLY A 695 -10.76 15.30 8.64
N VAL A 696 -9.67 15.68 9.25
CA VAL A 696 -8.28 15.47 8.79
C VAL A 696 -7.93 13.96 8.68
N SER A 697 -8.76 13.09 9.28
CA SER A 697 -8.54 11.63 9.31
C SER A 697 -9.41 10.82 8.34
N GLY A 698 -10.33 11.42 7.60
CA GLY A 698 -11.26 10.69 6.71
C GLY A 698 -12.22 9.72 7.42
N LYS A 699 -12.22 9.65 8.76
CA LYS A 699 -13.02 8.72 9.55
C LYS A 699 -14.35 9.31 10.05
N GLU A 700 -14.50 10.62 10.06
CA GLU A 700 -15.76 11.29 10.44
C GLU A 700 -16.51 11.69 9.17
N ARG A 701 -17.61 11.01 8.88
CA ARG A 701 -18.53 11.37 7.79
C ARG A 701 -19.70 12.14 8.35
N SER A 702 -20.12 13.20 7.68
CA SER A 702 -21.39 13.87 7.94
C SER A 702 -22.49 13.13 7.17
N ILE A 703 -23.44 12.56 7.88
CA ILE A 703 -24.52 11.76 7.29
C ILE A 703 -25.90 12.32 7.64
N ASN A 704 -26.86 12.06 6.75
CA ASN A 704 -28.28 12.32 6.97
C ASN A 704 -29.08 11.09 6.54
N VAL A 705 -29.75 10.41 7.47
CA VAL A 705 -30.60 9.26 7.18
C VAL A 705 -31.94 9.74 6.63
N VAL A 706 -32.24 9.39 5.40
CA VAL A 706 -33.47 9.80 4.71
C VAL A 706 -34.67 9.02 5.26
N ASP A 707 -35.80 9.71 5.47
CA ASP A 707 -37.04 9.07 5.88
C ASP A 707 -37.68 8.34 4.68
N TYR A 708 -37.44 7.06 4.58
CA TYR A 708 -37.93 6.22 3.50
C TYR A 708 -39.14 5.39 3.95
N LYS A 709 -40.23 5.40 3.15
CA LYS A 709 -41.50 4.69 3.40
C LYS A 709 -41.71 3.56 2.44
N GLY A 710 -40.81 2.63 2.33
CA GLY A 710 -40.92 1.50 1.42
C GLY A 710 -40.14 0.28 1.89
N LYS A 711 -40.30 -0.85 1.21
CA LYS A 711 -39.41 -1.99 1.32
C LYS A 711 -38.21 -1.71 0.41
N VAL A 712 -37.02 -1.89 0.93
CA VAL A 712 -35.77 -1.76 0.18
C VAL A 712 -35.18 -3.15 0.05
N GLU A 713 -34.88 -3.54 -1.16
CA GLU A 713 -34.12 -4.76 -1.42
C GLU A 713 -32.62 -4.39 -1.40
N LEU A 714 -31.85 -5.03 -0.54
CA LEU A 714 -30.40 -4.77 -0.45
C LEU A 714 -29.68 -5.18 -1.74
N ASP A 715 -30.24 -6.15 -2.45
CA ASP A 715 -29.73 -6.65 -3.73
C ASP A 715 -29.81 -5.61 -4.87
N ASP A 716 -30.51 -4.50 -4.68
CA ASP A 716 -30.47 -3.36 -5.60
C ASP A 716 -29.15 -2.59 -5.50
N SER A 717 -28.39 -2.73 -4.40
CA SER A 717 -27.03 -2.23 -4.26
C SER A 717 -26.05 -3.18 -4.93
N VAL A 718 -25.27 -2.64 -5.86
CA VAL A 718 -24.18 -3.39 -6.53
C VAL A 718 -23.16 -3.85 -5.51
N ARG A 719 -22.75 -2.96 -4.63
CA ARG A 719 -21.79 -3.25 -3.54
C ARG A 719 -22.24 -4.38 -2.62
N TYR A 720 -23.51 -4.40 -2.25
CA TYR A 720 -24.04 -5.45 -1.39
C TYR A 720 -24.00 -6.81 -2.08
N ARG A 721 -24.49 -6.90 -3.32
CA ARG A 721 -24.44 -8.15 -4.12
C ARG A 721 -23.03 -8.68 -4.25
N GLU A 722 -22.08 -7.80 -4.60
CA GLU A 722 -20.67 -8.18 -4.76
C GLU A 722 -20.08 -8.75 -3.48
N GLY A 723 -20.32 -8.10 -2.34
CA GLY A 723 -19.86 -8.60 -1.07
C GLY A 723 -20.47 -9.96 -0.70
N MET A 724 -21.73 -10.19 -1.04
CA MET A 724 -22.40 -11.48 -0.81
C MET A 724 -21.82 -12.56 -1.74
N ASP A 725 -21.61 -12.25 -3.02
CA ASP A 725 -20.99 -13.16 -3.98
C ASP A 725 -19.56 -13.53 -3.59
N GLU A 726 -18.78 -12.54 -3.08
CA GLU A 726 -17.41 -12.78 -2.58
C GLU A 726 -17.41 -13.75 -1.39
N ARG A 727 -18.36 -13.59 -0.46
CA ARG A 727 -18.52 -14.50 0.67
C ARG A 727 -18.91 -15.91 0.22
N GLU A 728 -19.83 -16.06 -0.74
CA GLU A 728 -20.25 -17.34 -1.29
C GLU A 728 -19.09 -18.01 -2.05
N SER A 729 -18.38 -17.26 -2.88
CA SER A 729 -17.20 -17.73 -3.60
C SER A 729 -16.10 -18.19 -2.63
N PHE A 730 -15.86 -17.43 -1.56
CA PHE A 730 -14.91 -17.83 -0.52
C PHE A 730 -15.39 -19.09 0.22
N ALA A 731 -16.67 -19.20 0.54
CA ALA A 731 -17.20 -20.40 1.23
C ALA A 731 -16.97 -21.66 0.37
N THR A 732 -17.26 -21.59 -0.92
CA THR A 732 -17.02 -22.67 -1.89
C THR A 732 -15.54 -23.01 -2.00
N PHE A 733 -14.70 -22.02 -2.18
CA PHE A 733 -13.24 -22.18 -2.25
C PHE A 733 -12.68 -22.80 -0.97
N LYS A 734 -13.06 -22.25 0.19
CA LYS A 734 -12.65 -22.73 1.51
C LYS A 734 -13.00 -24.22 1.69
N ASP A 735 -14.24 -24.61 1.38
CA ASP A 735 -14.68 -25.97 1.55
C ASP A 735 -13.93 -26.93 0.61
N TRP A 736 -13.73 -26.52 -0.64
CA TRP A 736 -12.92 -27.27 -1.60
C TRP A 736 -11.46 -27.40 -1.12
N VAL A 737 -10.76 -26.30 -0.83
CA VAL A 737 -9.33 -26.33 -0.53
C VAL A 737 -9.00 -27.02 0.81
N LEU A 738 -9.95 -27.07 1.76
CA LEU A 738 -9.76 -27.76 3.03
C LEU A 738 -10.14 -29.25 2.96
N SER A 739 -10.97 -29.67 2.02
CA SER A 739 -11.43 -31.06 1.87
C SER A 739 -10.69 -31.85 0.80
N SER A 740 -10.15 -31.18 -0.21
CA SER A 740 -9.44 -31.84 -1.32
C SER A 740 -8.19 -32.59 -0.86
N SER A 741 -7.87 -33.69 -1.54
CA SER A 741 -6.64 -34.43 -1.35
C SER A 741 -5.40 -33.63 -1.82
N ALA A 742 -4.21 -33.99 -1.34
CA ALA A 742 -2.96 -33.37 -1.80
C ALA A 742 -2.74 -33.57 -3.32
N GLU A 743 -3.19 -34.70 -3.87
CA GLU A 743 -3.10 -35.00 -5.29
C GLU A 743 -4.00 -34.09 -6.13
N GLU A 744 -5.23 -33.84 -5.69
CA GLU A 744 -6.15 -32.90 -6.34
C GLU A 744 -5.60 -31.47 -6.33
N LEU A 745 -5.09 -31.02 -5.18
CA LEU A 745 -4.48 -29.69 -5.07
C LEU A 745 -3.23 -29.57 -5.92
N GLN A 746 -2.41 -30.62 -6.00
CA GLN A 746 -1.23 -30.65 -6.87
C GLN A 746 -1.63 -30.60 -8.34
N SER A 747 -2.63 -31.36 -8.77
CA SER A 747 -3.15 -31.32 -10.13
C SER A 747 -3.65 -29.92 -10.48
N ARG A 748 -4.35 -29.28 -9.54
CA ARG A 748 -4.88 -27.92 -9.73
C ARG A 748 -3.78 -26.86 -9.86
N ILE A 749 -2.73 -26.92 -9.03
CA ILE A 749 -1.60 -25.98 -9.06
C ILE A 749 -0.77 -26.15 -10.34
N ARG A 750 -0.65 -27.37 -10.84
CA ARG A 750 0.13 -27.67 -12.05
C ARG A 750 -0.50 -27.14 -13.33
N ARG A 751 -1.81 -26.94 -13.36
CA ARG A 751 -2.56 -26.45 -14.51
C ARG A 751 -3.09 -25.05 -14.27
N PRO A 752 -3.07 -24.17 -15.29
CA PRO A 752 -3.80 -22.92 -15.19
C PRO A 752 -5.30 -23.19 -14.97
N LEU A 753 -6.02 -22.21 -14.40
CA LEU A 753 -7.49 -22.24 -14.36
C LEU A 753 -7.97 -22.08 -15.81
N LEU A 754 -8.49 -23.14 -16.37
CA LEU A 754 -8.96 -23.19 -17.75
C LEU A 754 -10.49 -23.24 -17.83
N PRO A 755 -11.08 -22.73 -18.89
CA PRO A 755 -12.50 -22.95 -19.19
C PRO A 755 -12.78 -24.47 -19.29
N THR A 756 -13.87 -24.93 -18.68
CA THR A 756 -14.32 -26.30 -18.85
C THR A 756 -14.79 -26.51 -20.28
N THR A 757 -14.12 -27.39 -21.03
CA THR A 757 -14.65 -27.84 -22.33
C THR A 757 -15.83 -28.78 -22.06
N ASN A 758 -16.95 -28.59 -22.79
CA ASN A 758 -18.20 -29.38 -22.68
C ASN A 758 -18.01 -30.92 -22.81
N SER A 759 -16.82 -31.39 -23.01
CA SER A 759 -16.47 -32.83 -23.08
C SER A 759 -16.10 -33.45 -21.70
N GLN A 760 -16.06 -32.68 -20.62
CA GLN A 760 -15.73 -33.17 -19.28
C GLN A 760 -16.94 -33.29 -18.33
N GLU A 761 -18.12 -32.78 -18.70
CA GLU A 761 -19.37 -32.98 -17.92
C GLU A 761 -19.99 -34.38 -18.07
N GLU A 762 -19.45 -35.23 -18.95
CA GLU A 762 -19.93 -36.61 -19.15
C GLU A 762 -19.00 -37.71 -18.58
N ARG A 763 -18.11 -37.38 -17.62
CA ARG A 763 -17.34 -38.42 -16.95
C ARG A 763 -17.37 -38.33 -15.43
#